data_2b5f858d5eeadbdb4f93499c055dfe7c
#
_entry.id   2b5f858d5eeadbdb4f93499c055dfe7c
#
_cell.length_a   1.000
_cell.length_b   1.000
_cell.length_c   1.000
_cell.angle_alpha   90.00
_cell.angle_beta   90.00
_cell.angle_gamma   90.00
#
_symmetry.space_group_name_H-M   'P 1'
#
loop_
_entity.id
_entity.type
_entity.pdbx_description
1 polymer ?
#
loop_
_entity_poly.entity_id
_entity_poly.type
_entity_poly.pdbx_seq_one_letter_code
_entity_poly.pdbx_strand_id
1 'polypeptide(L)'
;MDLETGTGKVLPVYIEEEMQKSYIDYAMSVIVQRALPDVRDGLKPVHRRILYAMQEAGMASNKPYKKSARIVGEVLGKYHPHGDISVYDAIVRLAQNFSTRYLMVDGHGNFGSVDGDSAAAMRYTEVRMAKVAEVMLEDIEKETVDFVPNYDESLKEPSVLPAKVPALLINGSAGIAVGMATNIPPHNLSEVVDGLIMLIDNSDIEIPELMTAIKGPDFPTGATILGTEGIRSAYTTGRGIVKIRAQAEIEPMQKGKHRIVVTEIPYQVNKARLIESIAQLVKDGVIEGITDLRDESDRRGMRIVVELRNDVVPDVILNQLYKHTKLQDSFGIIMLALVDGHPRVLNLKEILVHYLNHQKEVITRRTRYELGKAKDRAHILEGLKIALDNLDAVINTIRSSANADIAKTALVEKFTLSLRQAQAILDMRLQRLTGLERKKIDDEYIDVMETIDWLESVLADEQKVLNIIKEDLLEMKKKFGDARRTILSHDTSSMDMEDLIAEEDIVITISHQGYIKRQTLDNFRNQKRGGVGKTGGSGKKNDDCAEHLFLSTTHHNILFFTNKGRVYRQKGYEIPEAGRTAKGTAIINLLPIEQGEKITAVIPVKEFKTEQYMFMATDKGTVKKTNLEDFNSARKVGLIAITLDENEQLIGVELTDGNSEIILATRNGIAIRFDEQDVRPMGRTAHGVRG
;
A
#
# COMPACT_ATOMS: atom_id res chain seq x y z
N MET A 1 -60.23 20.42 -20.17
CA MET A 1 -59.38 21.62 -20.36
C MET A 1 -58.40 21.22 -21.48
N ASP A 2 -58.82 21.47 -22.72
CA ASP A 2 -58.03 21.11 -23.92
C ASP A 2 -56.85 22.08 -24.01
N LEU A 3 -55.69 21.56 -23.85
CA LEU A 3 -54.44 22.24 -24.18
C LEU A 3 -54.27 22.18 -25.70
N GLU A 4 -54.47 23.29 -26.38
CA GLU A 4 -54.11 23.42 -27.77
C GLU A 4 -52.65 23.05 -28.00
N THR A 5 -52.45 21.91 -28.64
CA THR A 5 -51.15 21.40 -28.98
C THR A 5 -50.59 22.15 -30.18
N GLY A 6 -49.49 22.87 -29.96
CA GLY A 6 -48.62 23.32 -31.06
C GLY A 6 -48.17 22.12 -31.92
N THR A 7 -47.82 22.37 -33.14
CA THR A 7 -47.57 21.44 -34.27
C THR A 7 -46.33 20.51 -34.06
N GLY A 8 -46.12 19.95 -32.89
CA GLY A 8 -45.06 19.00 -32.60
C GLY A 8 -45.60 17.58 -32.38
N LYS A 9 -44.91 16.58 -32.95
CA LYS A 9 -45.24 15.16 -32.72
C LYS A 9 -44.82 14.79 -31.28
N VAL A 10 -45.77 14.55 -30.40
CA VAL A 10 -45.51 14.03 -29.05
C VAL A 10 -45.27 12.51 -29.15
N LEU A 11 -44.09 12.07 -28.79
CA LEU A 11 -43.74 10.67 -28.70
C LEU A 11 -43.80 10.26 -27.22
N PRO A 12 -44.56 9.23 -26.84
CA PRO A 12 -44.53 8.71 -25.48
C PRO A 12 -43.20 8.02 -25.20
N VAL A 13 -42.55 8.37 -24.12
CA VAL A 13 -41.32 7.75 -23.62
C VAL A 13 -41.60 7.23 -22.23
N TYR A 14 -41.31 5.95 -21.99
CA TYR A 14 -41.40 5.37 -20.64
C TYR A 14 -40.21 5.82 -19.79
N ILE A 15 -40.51 6.26 -18.59
CA ILE A 15 -39.46 6.81 -17.69
C ILE A 15 -38.41 5.75 -17.33
N GLU A 16 -38.80 4.49 -17.24
CA GLU A 16 -37.90 3.36 -16.98
C GLU A 16 -36.86 3.18 -18.09
N GLU A 17 -37.28 3.26 -19.33
CA GLU A 17 -36.40 3.13 -20.52
C GLU A 17 -35.46 4.31 -20.63
N GLU A 18 -35.97 5.54 -20.41
CA GLU A 18 -35.15 6.74 -20.47
C GLU A 18 -34.14 6.78 -19.33
N MET A 19 -34.54 6.43 -18.11
CA MET A 19 -33.63 6.34 -16.96
C MET A 19 -32.56 5.26 -17.17
N GLN A 20 -32.92 4.08 -17.68
CA GLN A 20 -32.00 3.01 -17.96
C GLN A 20 -30.93 3.45 -18.98
N LYS A 21 -31.36 4.07 -20.09
CA LYS A 21 -30.46 4.56 -21.12
C LYS A 21 -29.56 5.66 -20.59
N SER A 22 -30.12 6.69 -19.95
CA SER A 22 -29.37 7.82 -19.39
C SER A 22 -28.41 7.38 -18.32
N TYR A 23 -28.78 6.38 -17.49
CA TYR A 23 -27.88 5.83 -16.47
C TYR A 23 -26.71 5.05 -17.06
N ILE A 24 -26.96 4.27 -18.13
CA ILE A 24 -25.91 3.55 -18.84
C ILE A 24 -24.93 4.54 -19.49
N ASP A 25 -25.43 5.57 -20.17
CA ASP A 25 -24.61 6.60 -20.81
C ASP A 25 -23.76 7.35 -19.77
N TYR A 26 -24.37 7.72 -18.63
CA TYR A 26 -23.65 8.33 -17.52
C TYR A 26 -22.59 7.38 -16.93
N ALA A 27 -22.93 6.12 -16.70
CA ALA A 27 -22.02 5.13 -16.16
C ALA A 27 -20.81 4.92 -17.10
N MET A 28 -21.06 4.79 -18.40
CA MET A 28 -20.01 4.65 -19.41
C MET A 28 -19.10 5.88 -19.44
N SER A 29 -19.66 7.08 -19.40
CA SER A 29 -18.89 8.32 -19.35
C SER A 29 -18.02 8.39 -18.10
N VAL A 30 -18.55 8.06 -16.91
CA VAL A 30 -17.78 8.06 -15.65
C VAL A 30 -16.67 7.02 -15.65
N ILE A 31 -16.92 5.83 -16.18
CA ILE A 31 -15.93 4.74 -16.26
C ILE A 31 -14.80 5.12 -17.22
N VAL A 32 -15.13 5.46 -18.47
CA VAL A 32 -14.13 5.62 -19.54
C VAL A 32 -13.50 7.01 -19.54
N GLN A 33 -14.28 8.08 -19.25
CA GLN A 33 -13.84 9.45 -19.44
C GLN A 33 -13.56 10.24 -18.15
N ARG A 34 -13.61 9.59 -16.96
CA ARG A 34 -13.42 10.32 -15.69
C ARG A 34 -12.62 9.60 -14.62
N ALA A 35 -13.08 8.42 -14.17
CA ALA A 35 -12.62 7.84 -12.92
C ALA A 35 -11.43 6.90 -13.05
N LEU A 36 -11.32 6.18 -14.17
CA LEU A 36 -10.32 5.14 -14.34
C LEU A 36 -9.13 5.62 -15.19
N PRO A 37 -7.90 5.17 -14.84
CA PRO A 37 -6.71 5.43 -15.63
C PRO A 37 -6.61 4.50 -16.83
N ASP A 38 -5.99 4.96 -17.92
CA ASP A 38 -5.56 4.10 -19.03
C ASP A 38 -4.32 3.30 -18.60
N VAL A 39 -4.26 2.01 -18.95
CA VAL A 39 -3.16 1.13 -18.54
C VAL A 39 -1.80 1.56 -19.13
N ARG A 40 -1.81 2.20 -20.31
CA ARG A 40 -0.63 2.56 -21.10
C ARG A 40 0.12 3.73 -20.48
N ASP A 41 -0.56 4.84 -20.16
CA ASP A 41 0.05 6.05 -19.61
C ASP A 41 -0.26 6.29 -18.12
N GLY A 42 -1.14 5.47 -17.51
CA GLY A 42 -1.50 5.56 -16.10
C GLY A 42 -2.32 6.78 -15.71
N LEU A 43 -2.80 7.55 -16.68
CA LEU A 43 -3.45 8.83 -16.44
C LEU A 43 -4.97 8.73 -16.62
N LYS A 44 -5.69 9.48 -15.79
CA LYS A 44 -7.09 9.81 -16.06
C LYS A 44 -7.17 10.92 -17.12
N PRO A 45 -8.29 11.07 -17.82
CA PRO A 45 -8.42 12.10 -18.85
C PRO A 45 -8.08 13.52 -18.37
N VAL A 46 -8.50 13.90 -17.14
CA VAL A 46 -8.18 15.22 -16.59
C VAL A 46 -6.67 15.44 -16.42
N HIS A 47 -5.92 14.43 -15.94
CA HIS A 47 -4.48 14.53 -15.76
C HIS A 47 -3.75 14.64 -17.12
N ARG A 48 -4.17 13.84 -18.11
CA ARG A 48 -3.62 13.87 -19.47
C ARG A 48 -3.84 15.23 -20.11
N ARG A 49 -5.04 15.80 -19.99
CA ARG A 49 -5.39 17.12 -20.51
C ARG A 49 -4.60 18.24 -19.83
N ILE A 50 -4.37 18.14 -18.53
CA ILE A 50 -3.55 19.12 -17.79
C ILE A 50 -2.11 19.11 -18.33
N LEU A 51 -1.47 17.95 -18.43
CA LEU A 51 -0.09 17.84 -18.89
C LEU A 51 0.04 18.29 -20.35
N TYR A 52 -0.89 17.90 -21.21
CA TYR A 52 -0.89 18.32 -22.60
C TYR A 52 -1.08 19.84 -22.76
N ALA A 53 -2.03 20.44 -22.03
CA ALA A 53 -2.22 21.88 -22.01
C ALA A 53 -0.99 22.65 -21.49
N MET A 54 -0.27 22.10 -20.49
CA MET A 54 0.98 22.67 -20.01
C MET A 54 2.09 22.61 -21.07
N GLN A 55 2.16 21.56 -21.88
CA GLN A 55 3.10 21.43 -23.01
C GLN A 55 2.81 22.48 -24.06
N GLU A 56 1.55 22.62 -24.50
CA GLU A 56 1.14 23.64 -25.47
C GLU A 56 1.41 25.08 -24.97
N ALA A 57 1.15 25.33 -23.69
CA ALA A 57 1.42 26.62 -23.06
C ALA A 57 2.94 26.88 -22.86
N GLY A 58 3.83 25.97 -23.23
CA GLY A 58 5.28 26.10 -23.07
C GLY A 58 5.73 26.20 -21.62
N MET A 59 5.10 25.46 -20.71
CA MET A 59 5.37 25.46 -19.25
C MET A 59 6.39 24.38 -18.87
N ALA A 60 7.50 24.29 -19.59
CA ALA A 60 8.55 23.33 -19.32
C ALA A 60 9.23 23.57 -17.97
N SER A 61 9.90 22.55 -17.43
CA SER A 61 10.55 22.56 -16.09
C SER A 61 11.66 23.60 -15.96
N ASN A 62 12.28 23.99 -17.07
CA ASN A 62 13.32 25.01 -17.15
C ASN A 62 12.78 26.43 -17.42
N LYS A 63 11.46 26.61 -17.53
CA LYS A 63 10.80 27.89 -17.75
C LYS A 63 10.29 28.49 -16.45
N PRO A 64 10.03 29.80 -16.40
CA PRO A 64 9.41 30.42 -15.24
C PRO A 64 8.03 29.84 -14.91
N TYR A 65 7.71 29.84 -13.62
CA TYR A 65 6.37 29.48 -13.15
C TYR A 65 5.31 30.38 -13.73
N LYS A 66 4.11 29.83 -13.94
CA LYS A 66 2.91 30.60 -14.34
C LYS A 66 1.80 30.37 -13.32
N LYS A 67 0.89 31.35 -13.16
CA LYS A 67 -0.25 31.24 -12.25
C LYS A 67 -1.09 29.99 -12.56
N SER A 68 -1.47 29.25 -11.51
CA SER A 68 -2.31 28.05 -11.65
C SER A 68 -3.63 28.34 -12.35
N ALA A 69 -4.23 29.53 -12.09
CA ALA A 69 -5.45 29.96 -12.74
C ALA A 69 -5.35 30.04 -14.28
N ARG A 70 -4.14 30.31 -14.82
CA ARG A 70 -3.93 30.33 -16.27
C ARG A 70 -4.08 28.95 -16.88
N ILE A 71 -3.42 27.95 -16.30
CA ILE A 71 -3.50 26.58 -16.83
C ILE A 71 -4.89 25.99 -16.61
N VAL A 72 -5.56 26.29 -15.49
CA VAL A 72 -6.95 25.89 -15.27
C VAL A 72 -7.84 26.45 -16.38
N GLY A 73 -7.71 27.74 -16.72
CA GLY A 73 -8.46 28.35 -17.82
C GLY A 73 -8.18 27.72 -19.18
N GLU A 74 -6.92 27.42 -19.52
CA GLU A 74 -6.54 26.74 -20.79
C GLU A 74 -7.16 25.34 -20.86
N VAL A 75 -7.12 24.57 -19.79
CA VAL A 75 -7.69 23.21 -19.73
C VAL A 75 -9.21 23.24 -19.90
N LEU A 76 -9.88 24.15 -19.17
CA LEU A 76 -11.35 24.29 -19.25
C LEU A 76 -11.82 24.73 -20.64
N GLY A 77 -11.16 25.74 -21.19
CA GLY A 77 -11.57 26.31 -22.47
C GLY A 77 -11.31 25.41 -23.65
N LYS A 78 -10.29 24.54 -23.60
CA LYS A 78 -9.85 23.75 -24.75
C LYS A 78 -10.22 22.28 -24.69
N TYR A 79 -10.19 21.65 -23.48
CA TYR A 79 -10.18 20.19 -23.39
C TYR A 79 -11.17 19.60 -22.38
N HIS A 80 -11.44 20.29 -21.26
CA HIS A 80 -12.15 19.67 -20.13
C HIS A 80 -13.29 20.54 -19.62
N PRO A 81 -14.51 20.47 -20.21
CA PRO A 81 -15.63 21.37 -19.91
C PRO A 81 -16.33 20.99 -18.59
N HIS A 82 -15.60 21.04 -17.47
CA HIS A 82 -16.07 20.74 -16.11
C HIS A 82 -15.72 21.90 -15.15
N GLY A 83 -16.04 21.76 -13.86
CA GLY A 83 -15.77 22.81 -12.87
C GLY A 83 -14.26 23.09 -12.70
N ASP A 84 -13.91 24.36 -12.54
CA ASP A 84 -12.55 24.87 -12.35
C ASP A 84 -11.87 24.28 -11.10
N ILE A 85 -12.64 24.10 -10.00
CA ILE A 85 -12.15 23.49 -8.75
C ILE A 85 -11.67 22.07 -9.01
N SER A 86 -12.38 21.27 -9.82
CA SER A 86 -11.98 19.89 -10.09
C SER A 86 -10.66 19.78 -10.86
N VAL A 87 -10.42 20.71 -11.80
CA VAL A 87 -9.15 20.77 -12.55
C VAL A 87 -8.02 21.26 -11.63
N TYR A 88 -8.30 22.30 -10.81
CA TYR A 88 -7.31 22.79 -9.87
C TYR A 88 -6.91 21.76 -8.83
N ASP A 89 -7.87 21.01 -8.24
CA ASP A 89 -7.60 19.95 -7.28
C ASP A 89 -6.77 18.81 -7.91
N ALA A 90 -6.98 18.51 -9.19
CA ALA A 90 -6.14 17.53 -9.91
C ALA A 90 -4.69 18.06 -10.05
N ILE A 91 -4.50 19.33 -10.40
CA ILE A 91 -3.18 19.97 -10.46
C ILE A 91 -2.50 19.95 -9.08
N VAL A 92 -3.25 20.29 -8.03
CA VAL A 92 -2.76 20.28 -6.64
C VAL A 92 -2.25 18.90 -6.26
N ARG A 93 -3.00 17.84 -6.53
CA ARG A 93 -2.57 16.46 -6.22
C ARG A 93 -1.30 16.05 -6.96
N LEU A 94 -1.16 16.43 -8.23
CA LEU A 94 0.04 16.18 -9.02
C LEU A 94 1.29 16.92 -8.52
N ALA A 95 1.10 17.97 -7.69
CA ALA A 95 2.17 18.77 -7.09
C ALA A 95 2.45 18.41 -5.62
N GLN A 96 1.62 17.58 -4.96
CA GLN A 96 1.78 17.20 -3.56
C GLN A 96 2.74 16.02 -3.40
N ASN A 97 3.85 16.22 -2.70
CA ASN A 97 4.89 15.22 -2.47
C ASN A 97 4.48 14.11 -1.48
N PHE A 98 3.39 14.29 -0.73
CA PHE A 98 2.79 13.30 0.15
C PHE A 98 1.62 12.53 -0.49
N SER A 99 1.15 12.97 -1.67
CA SER A 99 0.09 12.29 -2.43
C SER A 99 0.63 11.57 -3.65
N THR A 100 1.64 12.14 -4.33
CA THR A 100 2.23 11.63 -5.57
C THR A 100 3.68 11.25 -5.34
N ARG A 101 4.06 10.01 -5.68
CA ARG A 101 5.40 9.48 -5.43
C ARG A 101 6.46 10.13 -6.33
N TYR A 102 6.14 10.35 -7.61
CA TYR A 102 6.95 11.09 -8.59
C TYR A 102 6.14 12.24 -9.13
N LEU A 103 6.48 13.46 -8.72
CA LEU A 103 5.71 14.65 -9.03
C LEU A 103 5.63 14.88 -10.55
N MET A 104 4.43 15.18 -11.04
CA MET A 104 4.18 15.57 -12.43
C MET A 104 4.10 17.10 -12.60
N VAL A 105 3.75 17.80 -11.53
CA VAL A 105 3.69 19.27 -11.49
C VAL A 105 4.67 19.78 -10.45
N ASP A 106 5.46 20.78 -10.82
CA ASP A 106 6.31 21.54 -9.92
C ASP A 106 5.54 22.80 -9.50
N GLY A 107 5.16 22.84 -8.21
CA GLY A 107 4.31 23.88 -7.62
C GLY A 107 5.11 24.87 -6.77
N HIS A 108 4.80 26.16 -6.89
CA HIS A 108 5.32 27.23 -6.05
C HIS A 108 4.19 27.92 -5.30
N GLY A 109 4.23 27.89 -3.97
CA GLY A 109 3.18 28.39 -3.08
C GLY A 109 2.67 27.32 -2.13
N ASN A 110 1.47 27.53 -1.57
CA ASN A 110 0.84 26.56 -0.66
C ASN A 110 -0.09 25.62 -1.45
N PHE A 111 0.31 24.36 -1.55
CA PHE A 111 -0.44 23.26 -2.18
C PHE A 111 -1.07 22.31 -1.15
N GLY A 112 -1.31 22.78 0.08
CA GLY A 112 -1.84 21.96 1.16
C GLY A 112 -0.75 21.26 1.97
N SER A 113 -1.16 20.53 2.99
CA SER A 113 -0.27 19.81 3.89
C SER A 113 -0.82 18.42 4.25
N VAL A 114 0.02 17.60 4.89
CA VAL A 114 -0.37 16.30 5.47
C VAL A 114 -1.41 16.46 6.60
N ASP A 115 -1.53 17.67 7.17
CA ASP A 115 -2.56 18.04 8.15
C ASP A 115 -3.95 18.18 7.55
N GLY A 116 -4.04 18.14 6.22
CA GLY A 116 -5.31 18.30 5.51
C GLY A 116 -5.67 19.75 5.23
N ASP A 117 -4.72 20.66 5.38
CA ASP A 117 -4.92 22.05 4.94
C ASP A 117 -5.19 22.08 3.44
N SER A 118 -6.13 22.90 3.05
CA SER A 118 -6.45 23.13 1.65
C SER A 118 -5.33 23.91 0.96
N ALA A 119 -5.14 23.66 -0.34
CA ALA A 119 -4.28 24.51 -1.15
C ALA A 119 -4.80 25.95 -1.18
N ALA A 120 -3.90 26.92 -1.29
CA ALA A 120 -4.29 28.31 -1.52
C ALA A 120 -5.03 28.44 -2.86
N ALA A 121 -5.90 29.46 -2.99
CA ALA A 121 -6.65 29.68 -4.23
C ALA A 121 -5.72 29.81 -5.43
N MET A 122 -6.14 29.30 -6.62
CA MET A 122 -5.34 29.18 -7.84
C MET A 122 -4.75 30.51 -8.36
N ARG A 123 -5.26 31.64 -7.90
CA ARG A 123 -4.70 32.98 -8.20
C ARG A 123 -3.40 33.28 -7.45
N TYR A 124 -3.12 32.57 -6.34
CA TYR A 124 -1.91 32.76 -5.53
C TYR A 124 -0.83 31.75 -5.87
N THR A 125 -1.20 30.52 -6.21
CA THR A 125 -0.25 29.45 -6.54
C THR A 125 0.27 29.58 -7.97
N GLU A 126 1.47 29.04 -8.19
CA GLU A 126 2.13 29.01 -9.49
C GLU A 126 2.61 27.61 -9.80
N VAL A 127 2.62 27.23 -11.07
CA VAL A 127 2.95 25.88 -11.52
C VAL A 127 3.79 25.90 -12.81
N ARG A 128 4.52 24.83 -13.00
CA ARG A 128 5.16 24.40 -14.27
C ARG A 128 5.23 22.88 -14.30
N MET A 129 5.58 22.28 -15.43
CA MET A 129 5.79 20.84 -15.49
C MET A 129 7.01 20.43 -14.64
N ALA A 130 6.92 19.31 -13.96
CA ALA A 130 8.07 18.66 -13.40
C ALA A 130 8.83 17.88 -14.51
N LYS A 131 10.11 17.57 -14.28
CA LYS A 131 10.95 16.85 -15.27
C LYS A 131 10.37 15.49 -15.69
N VAL A 132 9.69 14.79 -14.77
CA VAL A 132 9.03 13.51 -15.06
C VAL A 132 7.84 13.70 -16.02
N ALA A 133 7.13 14.82 -15.93
CA ALA A 133 6.03 15.11 -16.85
C ALA A 133 6.51 15.41 -18.27
N GLU A 134 7.69 16.01 -18.44
CA GLU A 134 8.26 16.26 -19.76
C GLU A 134 8.53 14.96 -20.51
N VAL A 135 9.08 13.94 -19.85
CA VAL A 135 9.34 12.63 -20.48
C VAL A 135 8.07 11.83 -20.76
N MET A 136 6.95 12.15 -20.09
CA MET A 136 5.65 11.61 -20.44
C MET A 136 5.13 12.10 -21.79
N LEU A 137 5.52 13.30 -22.19
CA LEU A 137 5.10 14.01 -23.41
C LEU A 137 6.14 14.00 -24.51
N GLU A 138 7.33 13.46 -24.25
CA GLU A 138 8.44 13.43 -25.21
C GLU A 138 8.02 12.72 -26.50
N ASP A 139 8.40 13.29 -27.64
CA ASP A 139 8.09 12.79 -28.98
C ASP A 139 6.60 12.79 -29.36
N ILE A 140 5.72 13.49 -28.63
CA ILE A 140 4.27 13.54 -28.94
C ILE A 140 3.99 14.18 -30.32
N GLU A 141 4.84 15.09 -30.77
CA GLU A 141 4.76 15.75 -32.10
C GLU A 141 5.21 14.85 -33.26
N LYS A 142 5.78 13.67 -32.95
CA LYS A 142 6.26 12.71 -33.96
C LYS A 142 5.22 11.63 -34.29
N GLU A 143 3.94 11.94 -34.16
CA GLU A 143 2.82 11.03 -34.49
C GLU A 143 2.87 9.70 -33.71
N THR A 144 3.48 9.71 -32.53
CA THR A 144 3.67 8.51 -31.69
C THR A 144 2.38 7.98 -31.09
N VAL A 145 1.37 8.83 -30.93
CA VAL A 145 0.06 8.51 -30.36
C VAL A 145 -1.06 9.09 -31.23
N ASP A 146 -2.27 8.57 -31.06
CA ASP A 146 -3.44 9.04 -31.78
C ASP A 146 -4.02 10.29 -31.13
N PHE A 147 -4.50 11.21 -31.95
CA PHE A 147 -5.21 12.41 -31.56
C PHE A 147 -6.69 12.27 -31.90
N VAL A 148 -7.54 12.58 -30.95
CA VAL A 148 -9.00 12.60 -31.08
C VAL A 148 -9.53 14.02 -31.00
N PRO A 149 -10.71 14.32 -31.57
CA PRO A 149 -11.35 15.62 -31.38
C PRO A 149 -11.61 15.88 -29.89
N ASN A 150 -11.49 17.15 -29.47
CA ASN A 150 -11.90 17.60 -28.16
C ASN A 150 -13.45 17.66 -28.07
N TYR A 151 -14.01 18.14 -26.95
CA TYR A 151 -15.45 18.15 -26.66
C TYR A 151 -16.32 18.96 -27.65
N ASP A 152 -15.77 19.96 -28.31
CA ASP A 152 -16.45 20.84 -29.28
C ASP A 152 -15.94 20.65 -30.73
N GLU A 153 -15.08 19.64 -30.94
CA GLU A 153 -14.45 19.32 -32.24
C GLU A 153 -13.59 20.42 -32.85
N SER A 154 -13.32 21.50 -32.12
CA SER A 154 -12.51 22.64 -32.59
C SER A 154 -11.01 22.36 -32.57
N LEU A 155 -10.56 21.49 -31.65
CA LEU A 155 -9.17 21.12 -31.44
C LEU A 155 -9.03 19.61 -31.35
N LYS A 156 -7.79 19.14 -31.30
CA LYS A 156 -7.46 17.73 -31.05
C LYS A 156 -6.70 17.56 -29.75
N GLU A 157 -6.97 16.49 -29.04
CA GLU A 157 -6.27 16.08 -27.84
C GLU A 157 -5.69 14.68 -27.98
N PRO A 158 -4.58 14.33 -27.31
CA PRO A 158 -4.01 12.99 -27.38
C PRO A 158 -4.92 11.99 -26.65
N SER A 159 -5.19 10.85 -27.27
CA SER A 159 -5.94 9.76 -26.65
C SER A 159 -5.19 9.11 -25.48
N VAL A 160 -3.84 9.10 -25.58
CA VAL A 160 -2.89 8.59 -24.60
C VAL A 160 -1.57 9.35 -24.77
N LEU A 161 -0.73 9.43 -23.74
CA LEU A 161 0.60 10.02 -23.86
C LEU A 161 1.65 8.97 -24.25
N PRO A 162 2.78 9.37 -24.88
CA PRO A 162 3.90 8.46 -25.18
C PRO A 162 4.48 7.76 -23.94
N ALA A 163 4.52 8.46 -22.80
CA ALA A 163 4.77 7.92 -21.48
C ALA A 163 6.05 7.06 -21.33
N LYS A 164 7.23 7.65 -21.49
CA LYS A 164 8.53 6.95 -21.30
C LYS A 164 8.74 6.35 -19.91
N VAL A 165 7.91 6.69 -18.92
CA VAL A 165 7.92 6.08 -17.57
C VAL A 165 6.58 5.37 -17.30
N PRO A 166 6.58 4.24 -16.59
CA PRO A 166 5.38 3.44 -16.31
C PRO A 166 4.52 4.09 -15.21
N ALA A 167 3.87 5.23 -15.53
CA ALA A 167 3.25 6.11 -14.55
C ALA A 167 2.12 5.44 -13.76
N LEU A 168 1.41 4.44 -14.33
CA LEU A 168 0.39 3.69 -13.62
C LEU A 168 0.93 3.01 -12.36
N LEU A 169 2.11 2.40 -12.45
CA LEU A 169 2.73 1.74 -11.30
C LEU A 169 3.51 2.71 -10.42
N ILE A 170 4.30 3.63 -10.99
CA ILE A 170 5.16 4.48 -10.15
C ILE A 170 4.38 5.51 -9.33
N ASN A 171 3.21 5.99 -9.80
CA ASN A 171 2.36 6.93 -9.07
C ASN A 171 1.06 6.33 -8.57
N GLY A 172 0.69 5.16 -9.09
CA GLY A 172 -0.61 4.57 -8.77
C GLY A 172 -1.80 5.38 -9.29
N SER A 173 -2.99 4.95 -8.94
CA SER A 173 -4.22 5.68 -9.22
C SER A 173 -5.33 5.24 -8.30
N ALA A 174 -6.13 6.17 -7.78
CA ALA A 174 -7.32 5.88 -7.00
C ALA A 174 -8.53 6.57 -7.63
N GLY A 175 -9.65 5.85 -7.77
CA GLY A 175 -10.86 6.40 -8.38
C GLY A 175 -12.09 5.55 -8.10
N ILE A 176 -13.24 6.20 -8.00
CA ILE A 176 -14.54 5.56 -7.79
C ILE A 176 -15.38 5.81 -9.04
N ALA A 177 -15.73 4.75 -9.74
CA ALA A 177 -16.62 4.76 -10.89
C ALA A 177 -17.99 4.15 -10.52
N VAL A 178 -18.89 4.06 -11.48
CA VAL A 178 -20.18 3.42 -11.25
C VAL A 178 -19.98 1.89 -11.22
N GLY A 179 -20.32 1.27 -10.08
CA GLY A 179 -20.23 -0.18 -9.89
C GLY A 179 -18.82 -0.74 -9.71
N MET A 180 -17.77 0.08 -9.78
CA MET A 180 -16.37 -0.35 -9.64
C MET A 180 -15.48 0.74 -9.09
N ALA A 181 -14.33 0.36 -8.53
CA ALA A 181 -13.33 1.28 -8.04
C ALA A 181 -11.92 0.79 -8.40
N THR A 182 -11.00 1.71 -8.59
CA THR A 182 -9.57 1.44 -8.71
C THR A 182 -8.82 2.01 -7.52
N ASN A 183 -7.81 1.28 -7.04
CA ASN A 183 -6.90 1.74 -6.00
C ASN A 183 -5.55 1.07 -6.18
N ILE A 184 -4.78 1.58 -7.12
CA ILE A 184 -3.44 1.08 -7.47
C ILE A 184 -2.43 1.85 -6.63
N PRO A 185 -1.62 1.17 -5.80
CA PRO A 185 -0.61 1.85 -4.99
C PRO A 185 0.59 2.30 -5.84
N PRO A 186 1.30 3.35 -5.43
CA PRO A 186 2.56 3.74 -6.05
C PRO A 186 3.68 2.74 -5.75
N HIS A 187 4.68 2.67 -6.67
CA HIS A 187 5.84 1.79 -6.59
C HIS A 187 7.14 2.55 -6.84
N ASN A 188 8.25 1.97 -6.44
CA ASN A 188 9.57 2.52 -6.72
C ASN A 188 9.92 2.38 -8.21
N LEU A 189 10.35 3.49 -8.85
CA LEU A 189 10.67 3.52 -10.28
C LEU A 189 11.80 2.53 -10.64
N SER A 190 12.84 2.47 -9.81
CA SER A 190 13.97 1.58 -10.08
C SER A 190 13.56 0.11 -10.09
N GLU A 191 12.69 -0.29 -9.15
CA GLU A 191 12.15 -1.64 -9.06
C GLU A 191 11.24 -1.99 -10.25
N VAL A 192 10.38 -1.06 -10.67
CA VAL A 192 9.49 -1.27 -11.82
C VAL A 192 10.29 -1.37 -13.12
N VAL A 193 11.31 -0.53 -13.29
CA VAL A 193 12.22 -0.62 -14.46
C VAL A 193 12.95 -1.95 -14.46
N ASP A 194 13.49 -2.41 -13.33
CA ASP A 194 14.17 -3.72 -13.25
C ASP A 194 13.20 -4.87 -13.62
N GLY A 195 11.95 -4.81 -13.14
CA GLY A 195 10.91 -5.76 -13.52
C GLY A 195 10.56 -5.74 -15.02
N LEU A 196 10.50 -4.54 -15.64
CA LEU A 196 10.31 -4.41 -17.08
C LEU A 196 11.48 -4.98 -17.88
N ILE A 197 12.72 -4.76 -17.44
CA ILE A 197 13.91 -5.35 -18.06
C ILE A 197 13.87 -6.87 -17.98
N MET A 198 13.52 -7.44 -16.83
CA MET A 198 13.36 -8.89 -16.69
C MET A 198 12.27 -9.45 -17.64
N LEU A 199 11.18 -8.72 -17.84
CA LEU A 199 10.13 -9.10 -18.78
C LEU A 199 10.57 -9.00 -20.24
N ILE A 200 11.41 -8.02 -20.60
CA ILE A 200 12.00 -7.88 -21.94
C ILE A 200 12.97 -9.04 -22.22
N ASP A 201 13.79 -9.41 -21.24
CA ASP A 201 14.76 -10.49 -21.37
C ASP A 201 14.10 -11.89 -21.35
N ASN A 202 12.95 -12.05 -20.67
CA ASN A 202 12.18 -13.28 -20.62
C ASN A 202 10.66 -12.97 -20.63
N SER A 203 10.01 -13.12 -21.78
CA SER A 203 8.56 -12.88 -21.94
C SER A 203 7.68 -13.83 -21.12
N ASP A 204 8.19 -15.03 -20.81
CA ASP A 204 7.44 -16.08 -20.10
C ASP A 204 7.61 -16.00 -18.57
N ILE A 205 8.35 -15.00 -18.08
CA ILE A 205 8.62 -14.80 -16.66
C ILE A 205 7.34 -14.87 -15.81
N GLU A 206 7.41 -15.58 -14.69
CA GLU A 206 6.31 -15.74 -13.75
C GLU A 206 6.25 -14.58 -12.75
N ILE A 207 5.04 -14.33 -12.17
CA ILE A 207 4.85 -13.25 -11.18
C ILE A 207 5.76 -13.37 -9.95
N PRO A 208 6.01 -14.56 -9.36
CA PRO A 208 6.96 -14.70 -8.25
C PRO A 208 8.39 -14.24 -8.57
N GLU A 209 8.83 -14.44 -9.81
CA GLU A 209 10.15 -13.97 -10.27
C GLU A 209 10.16 -12.44 -10.42
N LEU A 210 9.10 -11.85 -11.00
CA LEU A 210 8.95 -10.40 -11.09
C LEU A 210 8.93 -9.73 -9.70
N MET A 211 8.43 -10.41 -8.68
CA MET A 211 8.42 -9.94 -7.29
C MET A 211 9.81 -9.87 -6.66
N THR A 212 10.83 -10.48 -7.26
CA THR A 212 12.23 -10.32 -6.81
C THR A 212 12.73 -8.91 -7.11
N ALA A 213 12.31 -8.31 -8.21
CA ALA A 213 12.59 -6.94 -8.59
C ALA A 213 11.57 -5.95 -7.98
N ILE A 214 10.27 -6.17 -8.21
CA ILE A 214 9.17 -5.32 -7.72
C ILE A 214 8.67 -5.89 -6.39
N LYS A 215 9.30 -5.47 -5.30
CA LYS A 215 9.08 -6.07 -3.97
C LYS A 215 7.73 -5.75 -3.36
N GLY A 216 7.13 -4.61 -3.72
CA GLY A 216 5.86 -4.14 -3.16
C GLY A 216 5.61 -2.66 -3.38
N PRO A 217 4.47 -2.12 -2.92
CA PRO A 217 4.18 -0.70 -2.93
C PRO A 217 5.27 0.13 -2.26
N ASP A 218 5.47 1.36 -2.74
CA ASP A 218 6.42 2.33 -2.20
C ASP A 218 5.71 3.69 -2.05
N PHE A 219 5.16 3.93 -0.86
CA PHE A 219 4.35 5.09 -0.58
C PHE A 219 5.21 6.36 -0.40
N PRO A 220 4.72 7.53 -0.86
CA PRO A 220 5.44 8.81 -0.70
C PRO A 220 5.67 9.19 0.77
N THR A 221 4.80 8.75 1.68
CA THR A 221 4.88 9.00 3.13
C THR A 221 5.72 7.99 3.90
N GLY A 222 6.36 7.01 3.22
CA GLY A 222 7.17 5.97 3.87
C GLY A 222 6.32 4.93 4.58
N ALA A 223 6.51 4.78 5.88
CA ALA A 223 5.86 3.80 6.76
C ALA A 223 6.28 2.34 6.47
N THR A 224 5.74 1.39 7.22
CA THR A 224 6.09 -0.03 7.12
C THR A 224 4.88 -0.85 6.68
N ILE A 225 5.04 -1.68 5.63
CA ILE A 225 4.06 -2.70 5.25
C ILE A 225 4.34 -3.98 6.05
N LEU A 226 3.30 -4.52 6.68
CA LEU A 226 3.36 -5.74 7.48
C LEU A 226 2.92 -6.95 6.66
N GLY A 227 3.83 -7.91 6.51
CA GLY A 227 3.61 -9.14 5.75
C GLY A 227 3.61 -8.94 4.24
N THR A 228 3.84 -10.02 3.50
CA THR A 228 3.95 -10.01 2.03
C THR A 228 2.77 -10.68 1.33
N GLU A 229 1.89 -11.36 2.07
CA GLU A 229 0.76 -12.12 1.51
C GLU A 229 -0.23 -11.23 0.74
N GLY A 230 -0.56 -10.05 1.30
CA GLY A 230 -1.44 -9.08 0.64
C GLY A 230 -0.85 -8.54 -0.66
N ILE A 231 0.47 -8.34 -0.71
CA ILE A 231 1.19 -7.94 -1.93
C ILE A 231 1.13 -9.05 -2.97
N ARG A 232 1.45 -10.30 -2.56
CA ARG A 232 1.39 -11.46 -3.45
C ARG A 232 0.00 -11.65 -4.03
N SER A 233 -1.04 -11.58 -3.21
CA SER A 233 -2.43 -11.66 -3.67
C SER A 233 -2.73 -10.57 -4.69
N ALA A 234 -2.38 -9.30 -4.40
CA ALA A 234 -2.61 -8.18 -5.31
C ALA A 234 -1.91 -8.37 -6.64
N TYR A 235 -0.64 -8.78 -6.65
CA TYR A 235 0.14 -8.97 -7.87
C TYR A 235 -0.31 -10.16 -8.71
N THR A 236 -0.86 -11.20 -8.07
CA THR A 236 -1.35 -12.40 -8.78
C THR A 236 -2.77 -12.24 -9.30
N THR A 237 -3.67 -11.62 -8.52
CA THR A 237 -5.10 -11.59 -8.81
C THR A 237 -5.63 -10.19 -9.16
N GLY A 238 -4.78 -9.15 -9.05
CA GLY A 238 -5.20 -7.76 -9.15
C GLY A 238 -5.92 -7.22 -7.90
N ARG A 239 -6.08 -8.04 -6.83
CA ARG A 239 -6.73 -7.64 -5.58
C ARG A 239 -5.97 -8.13 -4.36
N GLY A 240 -5.83 -7.27 -3.36
CA GLY A 240 -5.17 -7.61 -2.11
C GLY A 240 -5.38 -6.56 -1.04
N ILE A 241 -5.01 -6.86 0.19
CA ILE A 241 -5.05 -5.92 1.31
C ILE A 241 -3.68 -5.94 1.97
N VAL A 242 -3.05 -4.78 2.09
CA VAL A 242 -1.79 -4.61 2.82
C VAL A 242 -2.04 -3.80 4.08
N LYS A 243 -1.41 -4.19 5.19
CA LYS A 243 -1.43 -3.42 6.44
C LYS A 243 -0.24 -2.49 6.45
N ILE A 244 -0.48 -1.21 6.69
CA ILE A 244 0.55 -0.17 6.76
C ILE A 244 0.60 0.32 8.19
N ARG A 245 1.80 0.35 8.77
CA ARG A 245 2.07 0.81 10.14
C ARG A 245 2.98 2.03 10.10
N ALA A 246 2.64 3.05 10.89
CA ALA A 246 3.47 4.22 11.12
C ALA A 246 4.85 3.83 11.63
N GLN A 247 5.87 4.63 11.30
CA GLN A 247 7.18 4.50 11.91
C GLN A 247 7.17 5.26 13.24
N ALA A 248 7.40 4.53 14.33
CA ALA A 248 7.41 5.07 15.67
C ALA A 248 8.59 4.54 16.46
N GLU A 249 9.20 5.39 17.28
CA GLU A 249 10.33 5.07 18.14
C GLU A 249 10.01 5.47 19.59
N ILE A 250 10.51 4.68 20.54
CA ILE A 250 10.38 4.99 21.98
C ILE A 250 11.68 5.63 22.44
N GLU A 251 11.60 6.91 22.78
CA GLU A 251 12.74 7.67 23.28
C GLU A 251 12.69 7.84 24.80
N PRO A 252 13.78 7.59 25.53
CA PRO A 252 13.86 7.87 26.96
C PRO A 252 13.90 9.39 27.23
N MET A 253 13.25 9.82 28.31
CA MET A 253 13.24 11.19 28.79
C MET A 253 13.88 11.28 30.18
N GLN A 254 14.09 12.50 30.66
CA GLN A 254 14.56 12.76 32.04
C GLN A 254 13.59 12.18 33.07
N LYS A 255 14.12 11.78 34.24
CA LYS A 255 13.37 11.22 35.37
C LYS A 255 12.67 9.88 35.07
N GLY A 256 13.22 9.06 34.17
CA GLY A 256 12.68 7.73 33.86
C GLY A 256 11.38 7.75 33.05
N LYS A 257 10.96 8.88 32.51
CA LYS A 257 9.84 8.97 31.57
C LYS A 257 10.24 8.49 30.18
N HIS A 258 9.25 8.11 29.41
CA HIS A 258 9.39 7.77 27.98
C HIS A 258 8.45 8.62 27.15
N ARG A 259 8.80 8.77 25.87
CA ARG A 259 7.91 9.33 24.84
C ARG A 259 7.93 8.45 23.61
N ILE A 260 6.81 8.37 22.95
CA ILE A 260 6.68 7.77 21.63
C ILE A 260 6.78 8.90 20.61
N VAL A 261 7.66 8.73 19.63
CA VAL A 261 7.90 9.69 18.56
C VAL A 261 7.52 9.03 17.24
N VAL A 262 6.52 9.58 16.54
CA VAL A 262 6.08 9.10 15.24
C VAL A 262 6.67 9.99 14.16
N THR A 263 7.45 9.41 13.26
CA THR A 263 8.14 10.12 12.17
C THR A 263 7.51 9.92 10.81
N GLU A 264 6.75 8.84 10.62
CA GLU A 264 6.03 8.54 9.38
C GLU A 264 4.63 7.99 9.70
N ILE A 265 3.65 8.34 8.89
CA ILE A 265 2.26 7.86 9.03
C ILE A 265 1.83 7.11 7.76
N PRO A 266 0.83 6.20 7.87
CA PRO A 266 0.32 5.49 6.72
C PRO A 266 -0.15 6.43 5.61
N TYR A 267 -0.02 5.98 4.36
CA TYR A 267 -0.41 6.73 3.18
C TYR A 267 -1.89 7.13 3.22
N GLN A 268 -2.20 8.37 2.82
CA GLN A 268 -3.53 8.97 2.83
C GLN A 268 -4.13 9.22 4.22
N VAL A 269 -3.38 9.05 5.29
CA VAL A 269 -3.83 9.43 6.63
C VAL A 269 -3.61 10.92 6.86
N ASN A 270 -4.62 11.60 7.38
CA ASN A 270 -4.55 13.00 7.80
C ASN A 270 -3.95 13.10 9.20
N LYS A 271 -2.81 13.80 9.34
CA LYS A 271 -2.05 13.91 10.60
C LYS A 271 -2.83 14.63 11.70
N ALA A 272 -3.50 15.74 11.41
CA ALA A 272 -4.26 16.50 12.41
C ALA A 272 -5.41 15.66 12.99
N ARG A 273 -6.19 14.98 12.11
CA ARG A 273 -7.28 14.08 12.55
C ARG A 273 -6.77 12.88 13.33
N LEU A 274 -5.57 12.38 12.99
CA LEU A 274 -4.92 11.31 13.75
C LEU A 274 -4.61 11.78 15.18
N ILE A 275 -4.01 12.96 15.33
CA ILE A 275 -3.71 13.57 16.64
C ILE A 275 -4.99 13.80 17.44
N GLU A 276 -6.02 14.35 16.82
CA GLU A 276 -7.34 14.53 17.44
C GLU A 276 -7.95 13.20 17.93
N SER A 277 -7.84 12.14 17.12
CA SER A 277 -8.35 10.81 17.48
C SER A 277 -7.62 10.23 18.69
N ILE A 278 -6.28 10.41 18.77
CA ILE A 278 -5.48 10.00 19.92
C ILE A 278 -5.94 10.77 21.18
N ALA A 279 -6.07 12.08 21.08
CA ALA A 279 -6.53 12.91 22.20
C ALA A 279 -7.93 12.52 22.70
N GLN A 280 -8.83 12.16 21.77
CA GLN A 280 -10.18 11.70 22.11
C GLN A 280 -10.15 10.36 22.85
N LEU A 281 -9.34 9.39 22.42
CA LEU A 281 -9.19 8.09 23.09
C LEU A 281 -8.64 8.22 24.51
N VAL A 282 -7.73 9.18 24.73
CA VAL A 282 -7.23 9.52 26.07
C VAL A 282 -8.34 10.11 26.95
N LYS A 283 -9.12 11.05 26.40
CA LYS A 283 -10.24 11.70 27.10
C LYS A 283 -11.34 10.69 27.46
N ASP A 284 -11.60 9.72 26.60
CA ASP A 284 -12.61 8.66 26.80
C ASP A 284 -12.11 7.54 27.73
N GLY A 285 -10.85 7.58 28.18
CA GLY A 285 -10.26 6.57 29.06
C GLY A 285 -10.00 5.22 28.37
N VAL A 286 -9.96 5.18 27.04
CA VAL A 286 -9.65 3.96 26.27
C VAL A 286 -8.15 3.67 26.28
N ILE A 287 -7.33 4.73 26.25
CA ILE A 287 -5.88 4.65 26.39
C ILE A 287 -5.48 5.51 27.59
N GLU A 288 -4.96 4.87 28.62
CA GLU A 288 -4.47 5.54 29.80
C GLU A 288 -2.93 5.66 29.77
N GLY A 289 -2.37 6.62 30.52
CA GLY A 289 -0.93 6.74 30.68
C GLY A 289 -0.25 7.74 29.74
N ILE A 290 -0.97 8.41 28.85
CA ILE A 290 -0.47 9.53 28.06
C ILE A 290 -0.62 10.82 28.89
N THR A 291 0.46 11.61 28.99
CA THR A 291 0.50 12.87 29.74
C THR A 291 0.44 14.09 28.85
N ASP A 292 0.97 14.00 27.65
CA ASP A 292 0.97 15.12 26.69
C ASP A 292 1.07 14.59 25.27
N LEU A 293 0.49 15.36 24.33
CA LEU A 293 0.44 15.04 22.90
C LEU A 293 0.71 16.32 22.10
N ARG A 294 1.80 16.33 21.35
CA ARG A 294 2.24 17.51 20.59
C ARG A 294 2.61 17.14 19.17
N ASP A 295 2.38 18.08 18.26
CA ASP A 295 2.94 18.09 16.92
C ASP A 295 4.19 18.97 16.90
N GLU A 296 5.34 18.35 16.72
CA GLU A 296 6.65 19.00 16.60
C GLU A 296 7.19 18.96 15.16
N SER A 297 6.30 18.71 14.18
CA SER A 297 6.69 18.64 12.76
C SER A 297 7.24 19.99 12.29
N ASP A 298 8.37 19.96 11.59
CA ASP A 298 9.04 21.13 11.03
C ASP A 298 9.54 20.84 9.60
N ARG A 299 10.37 21.73 9.06
CA ARG A 299 10.96 21.57 7.71
C ARG A 299 11.90 20.35 7.59
N ARG A 300 12.34 19.75 8.71
CA ARG A 300 13.20 18.56 8.74
C ARG A 300 12.40 17.28 8.63
N GLY A 301 11.11 17.32 8.95
CA GLY A 301 10.24 16.16 8.81
C GLY A 301 9.06 16.19 9.77
N MET A 302 8.26 15.13 9.67
CA MET A 302 7.14 14.88 10.56
C MET A 302 7.64 14.39 11.92
N ARG A 303 7.04 14.91 13.02
CA ARG A 303 7.35 14.51 14.38
C ARG A 303 6.12 14.69 15.28
N ILE A 304 5.39 13.60 15.53
CA ILE A 304 4.31 13.58 16.52
C ILE A 304 4.90 13.00 17.81
N VAL A 305 4.75 13.71 18.92
CA VAL A 305 5.31 13.33 20.22
C VAL A 305 4.19 13.00 21.19
N VAL A 306 4.22 11.79 21.75
CA VAL A 306 3.30 11.30 22.78
C VAL A 306 4.10 11.05 24.04
N GLU A 307 3.95 11.88 25.08
CA GLU A 307 4.64 11.71 26.37
C GLU A 307 3.87 10.76 27.28
N LEU A 308 4.59 9.88 27.94
CA LEU A 308 4.02 8.83 28.78
C LEU A 308 4.25 9.10 30.28
N ARG A 309 3.38 8.55 31.13
CA ARG A 309 3.61 8.45 32.58
C ARG A 309 4.75 7.46 32.87
N ASN A 310 5.36 7.57 34.06
CA ASN A 310 6.45 6.67 34.48
C ASN A 310 5.99 5.25 34.79
N ASP A 311 4.70 5.07 35.10
CA ASP A 311 4.09 3.83 35.58
C ASP A 311 3.53 2.96 34.47
N VAL A 312 3.72 3.32 33.21
CA VAL A 312 3.20 2.56 32.04
C VAL A 312 4.33 1.95 31.23
N VAL A 313 4.04 0.82 30.60
CA VAL A 313 4.93 0.15 29.65
C VAL A 313 4.76 0.81 28.26
N PRO A 314 5.80 1.45 27.71
CA PRO A 314 5.67 2.20 26.45
C PRO A 314 5.19 1.36 25.27
N ASP A 315 5.66 0.10 25.15
CA ASP A 315 5.28 -0.81 24.07
C ASP A 315 3.78 -1.14 24.09
N VAL A 316 3.19 -1.30 25.27
CA VAL A 316 1.75 -1.54 25.44
C VAL A 316 0.94 -0.35 24.94
N ILE A 317 1.35 0.87 25.29
CA ILE A 317 0.68 2.09 24.80
C ILE A 317 0.83 2.21 23.28
N LEU A 318 2.02 1.95 22.74
CA LEU A 318 2.25 1.96 21.29
C LEU A 318 1.35 0.95 20.57
N ASN A 319 1.23 -0.26 21.12
CA ASN A 319 0.35 -1.29 20.57
C ASN A 319 -1.13 -0.89 20.65
N GLN A 320 -1.57 -0.27 21.74
CA GLN A 320 -2.92 0.28 21.84
C GLN A 320 -3.18 1.39 20.82
N LEU A 321 -2.20 2.27 20.58
CA LEU A 321 -2.26 3.30 19.56
C LEU A 321 -2.40 2.69 18.15
N TYR A 322 -1.61 1.66 17.81
CA TYR A 322 -1.74 0.95 16.54
C TYR A 322 -3.10 0.28 16.37
N LYS A 323 -3.68 -0.26 17.43
CA LYS A 323 -4.98 -0.94 17.38
C LYS A 323 -6.16 0.02 17.25
N HIS A 324 -6.14 1.14 17.95
CA HIS A 324 -7.29 2.02 18.08
C HIS A 324 -7.24 3.27 17.20
N THR A 325 -6.13 3.51 16.50
CA THR A 325 -5.95 4.69 15.65
C THR A 325 -5.45 4.33 14.26
N LYS A 326 -5.42 5.32 13.36
CA LYS A 326 -4.84 5.19 12.03
C LYS A 326 -3.30 5.24 11.98
N LEU A 327 -2.61 5.06 13.12
CA LEU A 327 -1.19 4.74 13.12
C LEU A 327 -0.91 3.37 12.50
N GLN A 328 -1.91 2.50 12.45
CA GLN A 328 -1.93 1.32 11.60
C GLN A 328 -3.25 1.31 10.83
N ASP A 329 -3.17 1.21 9.52
CA ASP A 329 -4.36 1.17 8.64
C ASP A 329 -4.17 0.10 7.56
N SER A 330 -5.26 -0.28 6.92
CA SER A 330 -5.26 -1.23 5.82
C SER A 330 -5.48 -0.52 4.49
N PHE A 331 -4.64 -0.82 3.49
CA PHE A 331 -4.78 -0.33 2.14
C PHE A 331 -5.29 -1.46 1.24
N GLY A 332 -6.51 -1.31 0.74
CA GLY A 332 -7.11 -2.25 -0.21
C GLY A 332 -6.60 -1.98 -1.62
N ILE A 333 -5.88 -2.92 -2.21
CA ILE A 333 -5.34 -2.84 -3.57
C ILE A 333 -6.38 -3.36 -4.54
N ILE A 334 -6.70 -2.58 -5.57
CA ILE A 334 -7.56 -2.95 -6.69
C ILE A 334 -6.90 -2.43 -7.96
N MET A 335 -6.28 -3.33 -8.73
CA MET A 335 -5.51 -2.99 -9.92
C MET A 335 -6.43 -2.96 -11.16
N LEU A 336 -7.43 -2.07 -11.13
CA LEU A 336 -8.40 -1.85 -12.20
C LEU A 336 -7.93 -0.70 -13.09
N ALA A 337 -7.80 -0.93 -14.39
CA ALA A 337 -7.45 0.08 -15.38
C ALA A 337 -8.23 -0.12 -16.68
N LEU A 338 -8.20 0.86 -17.57
CA LEU A 338 -8.77 0.76 -18.90
C LEU A 338 -7.76 0.10 -19.85
N VAL A 339 -8.21 -0.97 -20.52
CA VAL A 339 -7.50 -1.63 -21.62
C VAL A 339 -8.39 -1.49 -22.85
N ASP A 340 -7.94 -0.77 -23.84
CA ASP A 340 -8.70 -0.48 -25.07
C ASP A 340 -10.13 0.07 -24.80
N GLY A 341 -10.23 0.97 -23.80
CA GLY A 341 -11.49 1.56 -23.38
C GLY A 341 -12.36 0.70 -22.48
N HIS A 342 -11.95 -0.54 -22.17
CA HIS A 342 -12.71 -1.47 -21.32
C HIS A 342 -12.05 -1.61 -19.93
N PRO A 343 -12.84 -1.52 -18.83
CA PRO A 343 -12.30 -1.69 -17.49
C PRO A 343 -11.94 -3.16 -17.24
N ARG A 344 -10.70 -3.42 -16.81
CA ARG A 344 -10.19 -4.75 -16.45
C ARG A 344 -9.40 -4.70 -15.16
N VAL A 345 -9.60 -5.71 -14.31
CA VAL A 345 -8.71 -5.97 -13.16
C VAL A 345 -7.53 -6.75 -13.71
N LEU A 346 -6.34 -6.22 -13.52
CA LEU A 346 -5.09 -6.73 -14.10
C LEU A 346 -4.16 -7.22 -13.00
N ASN A 347 -3.40 -8.26 -13.28
CA ASN A 347 -2.28 -8.67 -12.45
C ASN A 347 -1.02 -7.83 -12.78
N LEU A 348 0.05 -8.00 -12.01
CA LEU A 348 1.28 -7.22 -12.20
C LEU A 348 1.89 -7.44 -13.59
N LYS A 349 2.00 -8.70 -14.05
CA LYS A 349 2.57 -9.04 -15.35
C LYS A 349 1.77 -8.41 -16.49
N GLU A 350 0.45 -8.48 -16.44
CA GLU A 350 -0.43 -7.88 -17.45
C GLU A 350 -0.23 -6.37 -17.59
N ILE A 351 -0.11 -5.65 -16.46
CA ILE A 351 0.16 -4.19 -16.49
C ILE A 351 1.50 -3.90 -17.17
N LEU A 352 2.55 -4.65 -16.81
CA LEU A 352 3.87 -4.48 -17.43
C LEU A 352 3.86 -4.80 -18.93
N VAL A 353 3.14 -5.86 -19.35
CA VAL A 353 2.98 -6.24 -20.77
C VAL A 353 2.24 -5.16 -21.56
N HIS A 354 1.14 -4.61 -21.03
CA HIS A 354 0.43 -3.52 -21.71
C HIS A 354 1.29 -2.27 -21.85
N TYR A 355 2.04 -1.91 -20.84
CA TYR A 355 2.99 -0.80 -20.92
C TYR A 355 4.09 -1.07 -21.97
N LEU A 356 4.69 -2.27 -21.94
CA LEU A 356 5.73 -2.64 -22.91
C LEU A 356 5.21 -2.61 -24.36
N ASN A 357 4.01 -3.12 -24.60
CA ASN A 357 3.38 -3.08 -25.92
C ASN A 357 3.13 -1.64 -26.38
N HIS A 358 2.67 -0.77 -25.49
CA HIS A 358 2.54 0.66 -25.77
C HIS A 358 3.88 1.28 -26.15
N GLN A 359 4.96 1.00 -25.42
CA GLN A 359 6.29 1.50 -25.77
C GLN A 359 6.79 0.98 -27.12
N LYS A 360 6.53 -0.29 -27.46
CA LYS A 360 6.83 -0.84 -28.79
C LYS A 360 6.12 -0.05 -29.88
N GLU A 361 4.84 0.27 -29.71
CA GLU A 361 4.08 1.09 -30.65
C GLU A 361 4.64 2.50 -30.77
N VAL A 362 4.90 3.17 -29.64
CA VAL A 362 5.48 4.52 -29.62
C VAL A 362 6.82 4.58 -30.35
N ILE A 363 7.73 3.66 -30.06
CA ILE A 363 9.05 3.61 -30.71
C ILE A 363 8.91 3.30 -32.21
N THR A 364 8.05 2.37 -32.58
CA THR A 364 7.82 2.03 -34.00
C THR A 364 7.25 3.23 -34.76
N ARG A 365 6.28 3.95 -34.20
CA ARG A 365 5.69 5.15 -34.84
C ARG A 365 6.69 6.29 -34.90
N ARG A 366 7.47 6.54 -33.86
CA ARG A 366 8.58 7.50 -33.83
C ARG A 366 9.57 7.20 -34.95
N THR A 367 10.02 5.96 -35.03
CA THR A 367 10.99 5.52 -36.05
C THR A 367 10.46 5.68 -37.46
N ARG A 368 9.17 5.38 -37.72
CA ARG A 368 8.55 5.63 -39.02
C ARG A 368 8.50 7.11 -39.39
N TYR A 369 8.15 7.96 -38.42
CA TYR A 369 8.13 9.42 -38.62
C TYR A 369 9.51 9.94 -38.94
N GLU A 370 10.52 9.56 -38.15
CA GLU A 370 11.91 9.95 -38.36
C GLU A 370 12.46 9.43 -39.70
N LEU A 371 12.14 8.20 -40.07
CA LEU A 371 12.46 7.62 -41.37
C LEU A 371 11.86 8.42 -42.53
N GLY A 372 10.58 8.80 -42.42
CA GLY A 372 9.92 9.66 -43.41
C GLY A 372 10.64 11.00 -43.57
N LYS A 373 11.01 11.65 -42.45
CA LYS A 373 11.76 12.91 -42.47
C LYS A 373 13.16 12.75 -43.04
N ALA A 374 13.86 11.66 -42.68
CA ALA A 374 15.17 11.35 -43.21
C ALA A 374 15.16 11.10 -44.73
N LYS A 375 14.15 10.33 -45.23
CA LYS A 375 13.93 10.10 -46.66
C LYS A 375 13.60 11.39 -47.44
N ASP A 376 12.72 12.25 -46.87
CA ASP A 376 12.43 13.57 -47.46
C ASP A 376 13.72 14.44 -47.52
N ARG A 377 14.59 14.38 -46.50
CA ARG A 377 15.85 15.12 -46.47
C ARG A 377 16.84 14.56 -47.49
N ALA A 378 17.01 13.23 -47.51
CA ALA A 378 17.88 12.53 -48.50
C ALA A 378 17.48 12.89 -49.94
N HIS A 379 16.18 12.85 -50.23
CA HIS A 379 15.65 13.21 -51.54
C HIS A 379 16.03 14.63 -51.97
N ILE A 380 15.96 15.61 -51.03
CA ILE A 380 16.39 16.99 -51.34
C ILE A 380 17.92 17.06 -51.53
N LEU A 381 18.70 16.40 -50.69
CA LEU A 381 20.15 16.38 -50.81
C LEU A 381 20.63 15.74 -52.10
N GLU A 382 20.00 14.68 -52.57
CA GLU A 382 20.23 14.03 -53.86
C GLU A 382 20.07 15.02 -55.02
N GLY A 383 18.95 15.78 -55.02
CA GLY A 383 18.70 16.82 -56.02
C GLY A 383 19.76 17.93 -56.00
N LEU A 384 20.17 18.35 -54.79
CA LEU A 384 21.26 19.35 -54.63
C LEU A 384 22.60 18.82 -55.13
N LYS A 385 22.91 17.54 -54.94
CA LYS A 385 24.09 16.90 -55.45
C LYS A 385 24.14 16.87 -56.99
N ILE A 386 23.01 16.45 -57.61
CA ILE A 386 22.86 16.50 -59.06
C ILE A 386 23.05 17.93 -59.60
N ALA A 387 22.51 18.94 -58.90
CA ALA A 387 22.69 20.33 -59.30
C ALA A 387 24.11 20.83 -59.18
N LEU A 388 24.86 20.43 -58.14
CA LEU A 388 26.25 20.78 -57.89
C LEU A 388 27.20 20.07 -58.88
N ASP A 389 26.89 18.85 -59.31
CA ASP A 389 27.63 18.10 -60.29
C ASP A 389 27.47 18.71 -61.70
N ASN A 390 26.33 19.39 -61.93
CA ASN A 390 26.00 20.04 -63.23
C ASN A 390 25.85 21.57 -63.11
N LEU A 391 26.68 22.20 -62.27
CA LEU A 391 26.51 23.57 -61.78
C LEU A 391 26.32 24.60 -62.94
N ASP A 392 27.21 24.59 -63.91
CA ASP A 392 27.14 25.55 -65.04
C ASP A 392 25.83 25.39 -65.87
N ALA A 393 25.42 24.15 -66.11
CA ALA A 393 24.22 23.85 -66.83
C ALA A 393 22.95 24.27 -66.08
N VAL A 394 22.94 24.09 -64.74
CA VAL A 394 21.84 24.52 -63.85
C VAL A 394 21.77 26.04 -63.81
N ILE A 395 22.89 26.75 -63.64
CA ILE A 395 22.94 28.21 -63.60
C ILE A 395 22.45 28.79 -64.96
N ASN A 396 22.91 28.24 -66.05
CA ASN A 396 22.49 28.68 -67.34
C ASN A 396 20.99 28.45 -67.60
N THR A 397 20.42 27.33 -67.15
CA THR A 397 19.02 27.02 -67.26
C THR A 397 18.19 27.99 -66.42
N ILE A 398 18.62 28.35 -65.24
CA ILE A 398 17.91 29.32 -64.35
C ILE A 398 17.97 30.72 -64.98
N ARG A 399 19.16 31.15 -65.46
CA ARG A 399 19.32 32.48 -66.06
C ARG A 399 18.59 32.67 -67.40
N SER A 400 18.42 31.61 -68.14
CA SER A 400 17.69 31.67 -69.44
C SER A 400 16.17 31.62 -69.31
N SER A 401 15.66 31.30 -68.11
CA SER A 401 14.25 31.19 -67.83
C SER A 401 13.65 32.56 -67.51
N ALA A 402 12.43 32.83 -68.01
CA ALA A 402 11.78 34.11 -67.84
C ALA A 402 11.20 34.35 -66.42
N ASN A 403 10.90 33.30 -65.69
CA ASN A 403 10.43 33.34 -64.30
C ASN A 403 10.79 32.05 -63.54
N ALA A 404 10.54 32.03 -62.24
CA ALA A 404 10.92 30.91 -61.37
C ALA A 404 10.13 29.61 -61.70
N ASP A 405 8.86 29.68 -62.13
CA ASP A 405 8.06 28.52 -62.47
C ASP A 405 8.55 27.85 -63.77
N ILE A 406 8.92 28.64 -64.79
CA ILE A 406 9.54 28.15 -66.03
C ILE A 406 10.93 27.53 -65.70
N ALA A 407 11.74 28.17 -64.87
CA ALA A 407 13.02 27.60 -64.44
C ALA A 407 12.82 26.26 -63.72
N LYS A 408 11.82 26.14 -62.83
CA LYS A 408 11.48 24.93 -62.10
C LYS A 408 11.12 23.78 -63.07
N THR A 409 10.22 24.03 -64.03
CA THR A 409 9.85 23.06 -65.06
C THR A 409 11.03 22.62 -65.92
N ALA A 410 11.87 23.57 -66.36
CA ALA A 410 13.04 23.29 -67.17
C ALA A 410 14.09 22.45 -66.38
N LEU A 411 14.28 22.68 -65.08
CA LEU A 411 15.15 21.88 -64.23
C LEU A 411 14.62 20.45 -64.08
N VAL A 412 13.29 20.27 -63.89
CA VAL A 412 12.65 18.97 -63.81
C VAL A 412 12.87 18.16 -65.07
N GLU A 413 12.61 18.77 -66.26
CA GLU A 413 12.73 18.08 -67.53
C GLU A 413 14.18 17.75 -67.92
N LYS A 414 15.11 18.69 -67.66
CA LYS A 414 16.49 18.56 -68.11
C LYS A 414 17.35 17.67 -67.25
N PHE A 415 17.11 17.66 -65.92
CA PHE A 415 17.94 16.94 -64.96
C PHE A 415 17.17 15.78 -64.27
N THR A 416 15.96 15.46 -64.72
CA THR A 416 15.08 14.39 -64.21
C THR A 416 14.83 14.57 -62.69
N LEU A 417 14.66 15.82 -62.25
CA LEU A 417 14.44 16.19 -60.83
C LEU A 417 12.95 16.16 -60.48
N SER A 418 12.66 15.93 -59.22
CA SER A 418 11.28 16.16 -58.70
C SER A 418 10.99 17.65 -58.55
N LEU A 419 9.71 18.02 -58.51
CA LEU A 419 9.31 19.40 -58.25
C LEU A 419 9.86 19.96 -56.91
N ARG A 420 9.98 19.09 -55.87
CA ARG A 420 10.55 19.45 -54.59
C ARG A 420 12.06 19.69 -54.68
N GLN A 421 12.80 18.87 -55.39
CA GLN A 421 14.23 19.05 -55.67
C GLN A 421 14.53 20.30 -56.44
N ALA A 422 13.76 20.55 -57.52
CA ALA A 422 13.88 21.76 -58.34
C ALA A 422 13.61 23.06 -57.51
N GLN A 423 12.60 23.03 -56.62
CA GLN A 423 12.33 24.15 -55.74
C GLN A 423 13.50 24.37 -54.75
N ALA A 424 14.03 23.29 -54.13
CA ALA A 424 15.17 23.38 -53.22
C ALA A 424 16.45 23.96 -53.90
N ILE A 425 16.64 23.65 -55.17
CA ILE A 425 17.75 24.21 -55.98
C ILE A 425 17.53 25.71 -56.24
N LEU A 426 16.28 26.14 -56.53
CA LEU A 426 15.98 27.56 -56.74
C LEU A 426 16.11 28.38 -55.46
N ASP A 427 15.78 27.78 -54.32
CA ASP A 427 15.88 28.42 -53.01
C ASP A 427 17.32 28.41 -52.46
N MET A 428 18.28 27.77 -53.16
CA MET A 428 19.67 27.65 -52.72
C MET A 428 20.40 29.00 -52.81
N ARG A 429 20.99 29.41 -51.68
CA ARG A 429 21.81 30.63 -51.63
C ARG A 429 23.12 30.44 -52.40
N LEU A 430 23.55 31.46 -53.14
CA LEU A 430 24.83 31.45 -53.94
C LEU A 430 26.05 31.08 -53.09
N GLN A 431 26.04 31.37 -51.79
CA GLN A 431 27.10 31.00 -50.85
C GLN A 431 27.30 29.47 -50.77
N ARG A 432 26.25 28.66 -50.98
CA ARG A 432 26.31 27.20 -50.95
C ARG A 432 26.94 26.54 -52.18
N LEU A 433 27.33 27.33 -53.17
CA LEU A 433 27.98 26.87 -54.39
C LEU A 433 29.53 26.75 -54.23
N THR A 434 30.09 27.05 -53.07
CA THR A 434 31.53 26.95 -52.79
C THR A 434 31.96 25.50 -52.57
N GLY A 435 33.22 25.16 -52.87
CA GLY A 435 33.73 23.80 -52.73
C GLY A 435 33.67 23.22 -51.33
N LEU A 436 33.74 24.08 -50.29
CA LEU A 436 33.57 23.69 -48.89
C LEU A 436 32.12 23.29 -48.56
N GLU A 437 31.14 24.00 -49.11
CA GLU A 437 29.73 23.71 -48.92
C GLU A 437 29.29 22.45 -49.67
N ARG A 438 29.91 22.18 -50.87
CA ARG A 438 29.69 20.92 -51.59
C ARG A 438 30.06 19.71 -50.72
N LYS A 439 31.24 19.75 -50.10
CA LYS A 439 31.66 18.66 -49.20
C LYS A 439 30.72 18.48 -48.03
N LYS A 440 30.17 19.55 -47.44
CA LYS A 440 29.18 19.46 -46.36
C LYS A 440 27.88 18.79 -46.82
N ILE A 441 27.43 19.04 -48.05
CA ILE A 441 26.22 18.40 -48.60
C ILE A 441 26.47 16.91 -48.84
N ASP A 442 27.64 16.53 -49.34
CA ASP A 442 28.01 15.13 -49.50
C ASP A 442 28.14 14.42 -48.16
N ASP A 443 28.79 15.02 -47.17
CA ASP A 443 28.91 14.47 -45.80
C ASP A 443 27.52 14.33 -45.16
N GLU A 444 26.65 15.36 -45.24
CA GLU A 444 25.28 15.31 -44.72
C GLU A 444 24.47 14.20 -45.42
N TYR A 445 24.62 14.00 -46.73
CA TYR A 445 23.92 12.93 -47.47
C TYR A 445 24.33 11.55 -46.97
N ILE A 446 25.63 11.32 -46.69
CA ILE A 446 26.10 10.06 -46.13
C ILE A 446 25.49 9.82 -44.73
N ASP A 447 25.57 10.81 -43.85
CA ASP A 447 25.04 10.74 -42.51
C ASP A 447 23.51 10.42 -42.50
N VAL A 448 22.78 11.06 -43.41
CA VAL A 448 21.33 10.82 -43.56
C VAL A 448 21.05 9.41 -44.10
N MET A 449 21.85 8.91 -45.05
CA MET A 449 21.73 7.54 -45.58
C MET A 449 22.02 6.49 -44.49
N GLU A 450 23.07 6.69 -43.69
CA GLU A 450 23.35 5.82 -42.55
C GLU A 450 22.21 5.83 -41.53
N THR A 451 21.60 7.01 -41.28
CA THR A 451 20.43 7.14 -40.42
C THR A 451 19.23 6.38 -41.00
N ILE A 452 18.96 6.45 -42.31
CA ILE A 452 17.90 5.70 -42.97
C ILE A 452 18.12 4.20 -42.82
N ASP A 453 19.33 3.70 -43.11
CA ASP A 453 19.65 2.28 -43.00
C ASP A 453 19.48 1.79 -41.57
N TRP A 454 19.88 2.60 -40.55
CA TRP A 454 19.65 2.27 -39.15
C TRP A 454 18.16 2.23 -38.79
N LEU A 455 17.40 3.27 -39.17
CA LEU A 455 15.95 3.33 -38.89
C LEU A 455 15.17 2.19 -39.57
N GLU A 456 15.55 1.84 -40.84
CA GLU A 456 14.95 0.68 -41.51
C GLU A 456 15.30 -0.63 -40.81
N SER A 457 16.54 -0.77 -40.35
CA SER A 457 16.96 -1.94 -39.57
C SER A 457 16.21 -2.09 -38.24
N VAL A 458 15.85 -0.98 -37.58
CA VAL A 458 15.04 -0.97 -36.34
C VAL A 458 13.62 -1.42 -36.64
N LEU A 459 13.01 -0.96 -37.75
CA LEU A 459 11.66 -1.37 -38.13
C LEU A 459 11.57 -2.82 -38.59
N ALA A 460 12.67 -3.41 -39.07
CA ALA A 460 12.72 -4.80 -39.51
C ALA A 460 12.94 -5.81 -38.39
N ASP A 461 13.41 -5.36 -37.22
CA ASP A 461 13.84 -6.22 -36.12
C ASP A 461 13.24 -5.79 -34.79
N GLU A 462 12.26 -6.57 -34.29
CA GLU A 462 11.60 -6.32 -33.01
C GLU A 462 12.58 -6.30 -31.82
N GLN A 463 13.67 -7.09 -31.90
CA GLN A 463 14.67 -7.11 -30.85
C GLN A 463 15.40 -5.77 -30.71
N LYS A 464 15.61 -5.05 -31.84
CA LYS A 464 16.19 -3.71 -31.79
C LYS A 464 15.24 -2.71 -31.13
N VAL A 465 13.94 -2.81 -31.39
CA VAL A 465 12.93 -1.99 -30.71
C VAL A 465 12.97 -2.24 -29.20
N LEU A 466 13.03 -3.51 -28.77
CA LEU A 466 13.13 -3.88 -27.36
C LEU A 466 14.43 -3.35 -26.70
N ASN A 467 15.55 -3.38 -27.42
CA ASN A 467 16.81 -2.83 -26.92
C ASN A 467 16.74 -1.31 -26.71
N ILE A 468 16.11 -0.58 -27.63
CA ILE A 468 15.87 0.87 -27.48
C ILE A 468 15.00 1.14 -26.24
N ILE A 469 13.92 0.37 -26.04
CA ILE A 469 13.08 0.50 -24.86
C ILE A 469 13.89 0.24 -23.59
N LYS A 470 14.76 -0.77 -23.59
CA LYS A 470 15.63 -1.11 -22.47
C LYS A 470 16.60 0.02 -22.15
N GLU A 471 17.21 0.65 -23.15
CA GLU A 471 18.08 1.80 -22.99
C GLU A 471 17.33 3.03 -22.46
N ASP A 472 16.16 3.33 -23.03
CA ASP A 472 15.28 4.42 -22.54
C ASP A 472 14.90 4.21 -21.07
N LEU A 473 14.51 2.99 -20.68
CA LEU A 473 14.16 2.64 -19.30
C LEU A 473 15.36 2.80 -18.33
N LEU A 474 16.55 2.35 -18.72
CA LEU A 474 17.78 2.51 -17.94
C LEU A 474 18.14 3.99 -17.77
N GLU A 475 17.96 4.80 -18.82
CA GLU A 475 18.14 6.24 -18.74
C GLU A 475 17.14 6.88 -17.75
N MET A 476 15.86 6.48 -17.78
CA MET A 476 14.85 6.96 -16.83
C MET A 476 15.19 6.55 -15.40
N LYS A 477 15.63 5.32 -15.19
CA LYS A 477 16.12 4.84 -13.88
C LYS A 477 17.29 5.70 -13.38
N LYS A 478 18.24 6.04 -14.25
CA LYS A 478 19.40 6.88 -13.90
C LYS A 478 18.99 8.32 -13.56
N LYS A 479 18.02 8.89 -14.30
CA LYS A 479 17.57 10.29 -14.12
C LYS A 479 16.67 10.50 -12.92
N PHE A 480 15.76 9.56 -12.62
CA PHE A 480 14.67 9.74 -11.69
C PHE A 480 14.59 8.67 -10.59
N GLY A 481 15.41 7.61 -10.68
CA GLY A 481 15.44 6.56 -9.67
C GLY A 481 15.93 7.09 -8.32
N ASP A 482 15.25 6.67 -7.27
CA ASP A 482 15.57 6.99 -5.88
C ASP A 482 15.45 5.74 -5.00
N ALA A 483 15.84 5.88 -3.73
CA ALA A 483 15.71 4.79 -2.76
C ALA A 483 14.24 4.56 -2.38
N ARG A 484 13.92 3.31 -2.06
CA ARG A 484 12.63 2.94 -1.49
C ARG A 484 12.41 3.68 -0.16
N ARG A 485 11.21 4.22 0.03
CA ARG A 485 10.78 4.90 1.25
C ARG A 485 10.06 3.97 2.21
N THR A 486 9.17 3.13 1.69
CA THR A 486 8.36 2.20 2.49
C THR A 486 9.16 0.95 2.86
N ILE A 487 9.20 0.62 4.13
CA ILE A 487 9.86 -0.60 4.65
C ILE A 487 8.91 -1.79 4.47
N LEU A 488 9.46 -2.94 4.05
CA LEU A 488 8.72 -4.20 3.99
C LEU A 488 9.15 -5.09 5.15
N SER A 489 8.22 -5.41 6.05
CA SER A 489 8.44 -6.32 7.17
C SER A 489 7.85 -7.68 6.85
N HIS A 490 8.61 -8.75 7.14
CA HIS A 490 8.11 -10.12 7.07
C HIS A 490 7.25 -10.50 8.28
N ASP A 491 7.21 -9.63 9.28
CA ASP A 491 6.43 -9.85 10.49
C ASP A 491 4.93 -9.75 10.16
N THR A 492 4.25 -10.88 10.23
CA THR A 492 2.80 -11.00 10.05
C THR A 492 2.07 -11.03 11.38
N SER A 493 2.78 -10.85 12.51
CA SER A 493 2.17 -10.94 13.82
C SER A 493 0.96 -10.01 13.90
N SER A 494 -0.22 -10.60 13.89
CA SER A 494 -1.42 -9.91 14.34
C SER A 494 -1.18 -9.59 15.81
N MET A 495 -1.36 -8.34 16.22
CA MET A 495 -1.35 -7.99 17.64
C MET A 495 -2.33 -8.90 18.37
N ASP A 496 -1.81 -9.74 19.24
CA ASP A 496 -2.63 -10.53 20.15
C ASP A 496 -3.17 -9.62 21.26
N MET A 497 -4.28 -10.04 21.89
CA MET A 497 -4.85 -9.33 23.03
C MET A 497 -3.81 -9.15 24.16
N GLU A 498 -2.86 -10.06 24.23
CA GLU A 498 -1.76 -10.08 25.19
C GLU A 498 -0.79 -8.90 25.02
N ASP A 499 -0.51 -8.49 23.75
CA ASP A 499 0.35 -7.35 23.42
C ASP A 499 -0.21 -5.99 23.86
N LEU A 500 -1.49 -5.96 24.22
CA LEU A 500 -2.23 -4.75 24.61
C LEU A 500 -2.38 -4.61 26.13
N ILE A 501 -1.93 -5.61 26.88
CA ILE A 501 -2.09 -5.71 28.32
C ILE A 501 -0.71 -5.77 28.95
N ALA A 502 -0.45 -4.92 29.94
CA ALA A 502 0.82 -4.96 30.67
C ALA A 502 0.95 -6.29 31.43
N GLU A 503 2.16 -6.88 31.44
CA GLU A 503 2.45 -8.00 32.31
C GLU A 503 2.63 -7.46 33.75
N GLU A 504 1.66 -7.77 34.61
CA GLU A 504 1.63 -7.35 36.02
C GLU A 504 1.46 -8.55 36.92
N ASP A 505 2.08 -8.49 38.10
CA ASP A 505 1.85 -9.48 39.14
C ASP A 505 0.44 -9.34 39.71
N ILE A 506 -0.28 -10.43 39.71
CA ILE A 506 -1.65 -10.51 40.22
C ILE A 506 -1.82 -11.59 41.27
N VAL A 507 -2.72 -11.34 42.21
CA VAL A 507 -3.20 -12.31 43.19
C VAL A 507 -4.57 -12.80 42.73
N ILE A 508 -4.69 -14.10 42.50
CA ILE A 508 -5.96 -14.75 42.16
C ILE A 508 -6.50 -15.42 43.43
N THR A 509 -7.77 -15.16 43.73
CA THR A 509 -8.47 -15.75 44.87
C THR A 509 -9.71 -16.46 44.38
N ILE A 510 -9.89 -17.72 44.83
CA ILE A 510 -11.11 -18.50 44.61
C ILE A 510 -11.72 -18.83 45.96
N SER A 511 -13.02 -18.58 46.13
CA SER A 511 -13.71 -18.88 47.34
C SER A 511 -14.38 -20.29 47.31
N HIS A 512 -14.69 -20.83 48.48
CA HIS A 512 -15.34 -22.13 48.64
C HIS A 512 -16.69 -22.22 47.92
N GLN A 513 -17.41 -21.10 47.76
CA GLN A 513 -18.65 -21.01 47.02
C GLN A 513 -18.41 -20.85 45.47
N GLY A 514 -17.17 -20.90 45.00
CA GLY A 514 -16.80 -20.83 43.59
C GLY A 514 -16.83 -19.43 43.00
N TYR A 515 -16.50 -18.38 43.76
CA TYR A 515 -16.29 -17.03 43.27
C TYR A 515 -14.80 -16.79 43.03
N ILE A 516 -14.46 -16.31 41.86
CA ILE A 516 -13.08 -15.99 41.47
C ILE A 516 -12.91 -14.49 41.24
N LYS A 517 -11.74 -13.98 41.60
CA LYS A 517 -11.30 -12.61 41.30
C LYS A 517 -9.81 -12.53 41.15
N ARG A 518 -9.32 -11.56 40.41
CA ARG A 518 -7.91 -11.12 40.45
C ARG A 518 -7.79 -9.76 41.12
N GLN A 519 -6.62 -9.51 41.66
CA GLN A 519 -6.27 -8.26 42.33
C GLN A 519 -4.80 -7.95 42.01
N THR A 520 -4.43 -6.68 41.91
CA THR A 520 -3.05 -6.28 41.78
C THR A 520 -2.28 -6.52 43.11
N LEU A 521 -1.00 -6.83 43.03
CA LEU A 521 -0.16 -7.12 44.20
C LEU A 521 -0.08 -5.93 45.18
N ASP A 522 -0.25 -4.70 44.72
CA ASP A 522 -0.29 -3.48 45.55
C ASP A 522 -1.36 -3.49 46.64
N ASN A 523 -2.43 -4.26 46.44
CA ASN A 523 -3.47 -4.45 47.47
C ASN A 523 -2.99 -5.27 48.68
N PHE A 524 -1.85 -5.99 48.57
CA PHE A 524 -1.29 -6.90 49.57
C PHE A 524 0.04 -6.38 50.12
N ARG A 525 0.08 -5.13 50.63
CA ARG A 525 1.29 -4.54 51.18
C ARG A 525 1.72 -5.20 52.46
N ASN A 526 3.04 -5.38 52.67
CA ASN A 526 3.63 -5.88 53.94
C ASN A 526 3.24 -5.03 55.14
N GLN A 527 2.70 -5.67 56.17
CA GLN A 527 2.33 -5.03 57.42
C GLN A 527 3.49 -5.13 58.42
N LYS A 528 3.83 -3.99 59.05
CA LYS A 528 4.86 -3.96 60.09
C LYS A 528 4.28 -4.51 61.41
N ARG A 529 5.17 -4.96 62.30
CA ARG A 529 4.81 -5.43 63.65
C ARG A 529 4.02 -4.36 64.40
N GLY A 530 2.80 -4.69 64.92
CA GLY A 530 1.88 -3.75 65.57
C GLY A 530 0.89 -3.04 64.61
N GLY A 531 0.91 -3.33 63.31
CA GLY A 531 -0.12 -2.82 62.39
C GLY A 531 -1.46 -3.50 62.56
N VAL A 532 -2.56 -2.78 62.34
CA VAL A 532 -3.92 -3.33 62.26
C VAL A 532 -4.06 -4.08 60.96
N GLY A 533 -4.25 -5.39 61.00
CA GLY A 533 -4.43 -6.22 59.78
C GLY A 533 -5.52 -5.69 58.85
N LYS A 534 -5.46 -6.08 57.59
CA LYS A 534 -6.46 -5.70 56.55
C LYS A 534 -7.38 -6.88 56.27
N THR A 535 -8.67 -6.62 56.19
CA THR A 535 -9.67 -7.65 55.83
C THR A 535 -9.55 -8.02 54.35
N GLY A 536 -9.28 -9.28 54.04
CA GLY A 536 -9.07 -9.79 52.64
C GLY A 536 -10.31 -10.22 51.88
N GLY A 537 -11.49 -10.18 52.50
CA GLY A 537 -12.73 -10.63 51.84
C GLY A 537 -13.99 -10.07 52.46
N SER A 538 -15.14 -10.33 51.85
CA SER A 538 -16.50 -9.86 52.23
C SER A 538 -17.07 -10.50 53.53
N GLY A 539 -16.22 -11.03 54.39
CA GLY A 539 -16.49 -11.95 55.51
C GLY A 539 -17.39 -11.51 56.64
N LYS A 540 -18.41 -10.66 56.45
CA LYS A 540 -19.34 -10.28 57.52
C LYS A 540 -20.77 -10.83 57.46
N LYS A 541 -21.16 -11.55 56.36
CA LYS A 541 -22.53 -12.04 56.22
C LYS A 541 -22.74 -13.41 55.54
N ASN A 542 -21.71 -14.09 55.04
CA ASN A 542 -21.86 -15.42 54.44
C ASN A 542 -20.67 -16.29 54.88
N ASP A 543 -20.92 -17.58 55.12
CA ASP A 543 -19.92 -18.61 55.49
C ASP A 543 -18.97 -18.98 54.29
N ASP A 544 -18.55 -18.00 53.48
CA ASP A 544 -17.66 -18.20 52.36
C ASP A 544 -16.22 -17.79 52.73
N CYS A 545 -15.28 -18.69 52.51
CA CYS A 545 -13.87 -18.46 52.78
C CYS A 545 -13.03 -18.62 51.46
N ALA A 546 -11.85 -18.02 51.44
CA ALA A 546 -10.90 -18.25 50.34
C ALA A 546 -10.36 -19.68 50.43
N GLU A 547 -10.57 -20.49 49.44
CA GLU A 547 -10.10 -21.87 49.32
C GLU A 547 -8.74 -21.90 48.60
N HIS A 548 -8.62 -21.14 47.49
CA HIS A 548 -7.35 -21.01 46.75
C HIS A 548 -6.92 -19.56 46.69
N LEU A 549 -5.64 -19.31 46.96
CA LEU A 549 -4.98 -18.05 46.81
C LEU A 549 -3.59 -18.29 46.25
N PHE A 550 -3.25 -17.71 45.11
CA PHE A 550 -1.95 -17.88 44.49
C PHE A 550 -1.53 -16.64 43.71
N LEU A 551 -0.21 -16.49 43.54
CA LEU A 551 0.43 -15.45 42.75
C LEU A 551 0.57 -15.90 41.31
N SER A 552 0.32 -15.01 40.41
CA SER A 552 0.49 -15.22 38.96
C SER A 552 0.80 -13.89 38.27
N THR A 553 0.93 -13.89 36.93
CA THR A 553 0.93 -12.67 36.15
C THR A 553 -0.30 -12.60 35.25
N THR A 554 -0.58 -11.40 34.72
CA THR A 554 -1.66 -11.20 33.75
C THR A 554 -1.49 -12.09 32.51
N HIS A 555 -0.26 -12.42 32.09
CA HIS A 555 0.05 -13.19 30.88
C HIS A 555 0.15 -14.71 31.10
N HIS A 556 0.24 -15.19 32.37
CA HIS A 556 0.30 -16.63 32.62
C HIS A 556 -0.99 -17.35 32.21
N ASN A 557 -0.84 -18.57 31.77
CA ASN A 557 -1.96 -19.49 31.55
C ASN A 557 -2.38 -20.09 32.90
N ILE A 558 -3.66 -20.01 33.23
CA ILE A 558 -4.21 -20.61 34.44
C ILE A 558 -4.98 -21.88 34.05
N LEU A 559 -4.52 -23.01 34.51
CA LEU A 559 -5.16 -24.31 34.29
C LEU A 559 -6.07 -24.63 35.49
N PHE A 560 -7.35 -24.84 35.24
CA PHE A 560 -8.36 -25.21 36.22
C PHE A 560 -8.70 -26.70 36.06
N PHE A 561 -8.34 -27.50 37.04
CA PHE A 561 -8.67 -28.93 37.06
C PHE A 561 -9.92 -29.16 37.90
N THR A 562 -10.80 -30.05 37.45
CA THR A 562 -12.06 -30.36 38.11
C THR A 562 -12.12 -31.78 38.67
N ASN A 563 -13.01 -32.00 39.66
CA ASN A 563 -13.22 -33.32 40.23
C ASN A 563 -13.71 -34.35 39.22
N LYS A 564 -14.24 -33.92 38.06
CA LYS A 564 -14.61 -34.80 36.93
C LYS A 564 -13.46 -35.12 35.98
N GLY A 565 -12.22 -34.79 36.35
CA GLY A 565 -11.02 -35.06 35.52
C GLY A 565 -10.92 -34.21 34.25
N ARG A 566 -11.54 -33.06 34.21
CA ARG A 566 -11.43 -32.09 33.10
C ARG A 566 -10.49 -30.95 33.45
N VAL A 567 -9.90 -30.32 32.43
CA VAL A 567 -9.04 -29.16 32.55
C VAL A 567 -9.54 -28.06 31.64
N TYR A 568 -9.62 -26.85 32.17
CA TYR A 568 -9.94 -25.62 31.43
C TYR A 568 -8.76 -24.66 31.49
N ARG A 569 -8.54 -23.88 30.45
CA ARG A 569 -7.44 -22.90 30.38
C ARG A 569 -7.98 -21.51 30.18
N GLN A 570 -7.45 -20.57 30.92
CA GLN A 570 -7.63 -19.11 30.71
C GLN A 570 -6.35 -18.37 30.96
N LYS A 571 -6.24 -17.17 30.39
CA LYS A 571 -5.18 -16.23 30.68
C LYS A 571 -5.47 -15.45 31.97
N GLY A 572 -4.43 -15.06 32.72
CA GLY A 572 -4.59 -14.29 33.95
C GLY A 572 -5.39 -13.00 33.76
N TYR A 573 -5.19 -12.29 32.64
CA TYR A 573 -5.92 -11.05 32.32
C TYR A 573 -7.41 -11.28 32.01
N GLU A 574 -7.83 -12.47 31.66
CA GLU A 574 -9.23 -12.80 31.40
C GLU A 574 -10.05 -12.98 32.69
N ILE A 575 -9.39 -13.15 33.82
CA ILE A 575 -10.02 -13.24 35.13
C ILE A 575 -10.47 -11.83 35.56
N PRO A 576 -11.75 -11.62 35.89
CA PRO A 576 -12.25 -10.31 36.26
C PRO A 576 -11.54 -9.68 37.45
N GLU A 577 -11.15 -8.44 37.32
CA GLU A 577 -10.60 -7.66 38.43
C GLU A 577 -11.70 -7.25 39.37
N ALA A 578 -11.43 -7.34 40.67
CA ALA A 578 -12.38 -6.92 41.68
C ALA A 578 -11.68 -6.37 42.92
N GLY A 579 -12.31 -5.39 43.54
CA GLY A 579 -11.81 -4.78 44.76
C GLY A 579 -11.64 -5.79 45.90
N ARG A 580 -10.83 -5.43 46.93
CA ARG A 580 -10.47 -6.31 48.03
C ARG A 580 -11.68 -6.91 48.76
N THR A 581 -12.74 -6.14 48.99
CA THR A 581 -13.95 -6.56 49.71
C THR A 581 -15.04 -7.09 48.77
N ALA A 582 -14.87 -7.04 47.45
CA ALA A 582 -15.85 -7.54 46.51
C ALA A 582 -15.85 -9.07 46.48
N LYS A 583 -17.01 -9.66 46.22
CA LYS A 583 -17.23 -11.11 46.19
C LYS A 583 -16.54 -11.78 45.00
N GLY A 584 -16.33 -11.05 43.89
CA GLY A 584 -15.82 -11.58 42.63
C GLY A 584 -16.93 -12.12 41.70
N THR A 585 -16.55 -12.83 40.65
CA THR A 585 -17.44 -13.40 39.64
C THR A 585 -17.59 -14.90 39.88
N ALA A 586 -18.81 -15.44 39.74
CA ALA A 586 -19.00 -16.89 39.86
C ALA A 586 -18.23 -17.61 38.73
N ILE A 587 -17.46 -18.63 39.06
CA ILE A 587 -16.58 -19.33 38.11
C ILE A 587 -17.36 -20.01 36.97
N ILE A 588 -18.62 -20.36 37.20
CA ILE A 588 -19.49 -20.90 36.17
C ILE A 588 -19.79 -19.88 35.04
N ASN A 589 -19.66 -18.58 35.32
CA ASN A 589 -19.79 -17.53 34.28
C ASN A 589 -18.51 -17.35 33.50
N LEU A 590 -17.38 -17.89 33.98
CA LEU A 590 -16.06 -17.79 33.38
C LEU A 590 -15.72 -19.06 32.57
N LEU A 591 -16.02 -20.23 33.14
CA LEU A 591 -15.76 -21.56 32.60
C LEU A 591 -17.07 -22.32 32.39
N PRO A 592 -17.23 -23.04 31.25
CA PRO A 592 -18.45 -23.82 31.00
C PRO A 592 -18.41 -25.14 31.79
N ILE A 593 -18.39 -25.04 33.11
CA ILE A 593 -18.41 -26.20 34.02
C ILE A 593 -19.81 -26.78 34.14
N GLU A 594 -19.93 -28.10 34.24
CA GLU A 594 -21.16 -28.83 34.33
C GLU A 594 -21.73 -28.78 35.76
N GLN A 595 -23.04 -29.13 35.89
CA GLN A 595 -23.66 -29.21 37.20
C GLN A 595 -22.97 -30.28 38.07
N GLY A 596 -22.60 -29.93 39.30
CA GLY A 596 -21.89 -30.81 40.23
C GLY A 596 -20.39 -30.91 39.97
N GLU A 597 -19.84 -30.22 38.97
CA GLU A 597 -18.42 -30.10 38.74
C GLU A 597 -17.81 -29.01 39.65
N LYS A 598 -16.69 -29.33 40.34
CA LYS A 598 -16.00 -28.41 41.25
C LYS A 598 -14.54 -28.31 40.86
N ILE A 599 -13.94 -27.16 41.07
CA ILE A 599 -12.51 -26.98 40.89
C ILE A 599 -11.75 -27.68 42.01
N THR A 600 -10.82 -28.53 41.65
CA THR A 600 -9.99 -29.32 42.58
C THR A 600 -8.58 -28.74 42.70
N ALA A 601 -8.02 -28.25 41.59
CA ALA A 601 -6.69 -27.64 41.58
C ALA A 601 -6.61 -26.50 40.57
N VAL A 602 -5.78 -25.53 40.80
CA VAL A 602 -5.50 -24.39 39.90
C VAL A 602 -4.01 -24.20 39.81
N ILE A 603 -3.49 -24.35 38.60
CA ILE A 603 -2.05 -24.31 38.33
C ILE A 603 -1.72 -23.14 37.38
N PRO A 604 -0.99 -22.13 37.82
CA PRO A 604 -0.45 -21.10 36.93
C PRO A 604 0.75 -21.64 36.14
N VAL A 605 0.70 -21.47 34.83
CA VAL A 605 1.75 -21.96 33.92
C VAL A 605 2.26 -20.78 33.08
N LYS A 606 3.56 -20.49 33.19
CA LYS A 606 4.21 -19.45 32.35
C LYS A 606 4.40 -19.95 30.93
N GLU A 607 5.05 -21.11 30.78
CA GLU A 607 5.39 -21.73 29.51
C GLU A 607 5.14 -23.24 29.60
N PHE A 608 4.70 -23.87 28.51
CA PHE A 608 4.49 -25.32 28.45
C PHE A 608 5.82 -26.01 28.08
N LYS A 609 6.60 -26.41 29.13
CA LYS A 609 7.91 -27.05 28.98
C LYS A 609 7.78 -28.58 28.94
N THR A 610 8.58 -29.22 28.11
CA THR A 610 8.64 -30.67 27.94
C THR A 610 9.19 -31.43 29.14
N GLU A 611 9.95 -30.75 30.02
CA GLU A 611 10.57 -31.34 31.22
C GLU A 611 9.71 -31.21 32.48
N GLN A 612 8.49 -30.72 32.37
CA GLN A 612 7.55 -30.57 33.49
C GLN A 612 6.33 -31.48 33.28
N TYR A 613 5.77 -31.92 34.39
CA TYR A 613 4.66 -32.87 34.38
C TYR A 613 3.53 -32.41 35.30
N MET A 614 2.30 -32.80 34.95
CA MET A 614 1.16 -32.74 35.82
C MET A 614 0.98 -34.10 36.49
N PHE A 615 1.19 -34.13 37.81
CA PHE A 615 0.94 -35.33 38.60
C PHE A 615 -0.46 -35.23 39.21
N MET A 616 -1.28 -36.23 38.96
CA MET A 616 -2.71 -36.26 39.32
C MET A 616 -2.98 -37.45 40.23
N ALA A 617 -3.88 -37.27 41.21
CA ALA A 617 -4.32 -38.34 42.11
C ALA A 617 -5.83 -38.33 42.26
N THR A 618 -6.43 -39.54 42.38
CA THR A 618 -7.86 -39.72 42.54
C THR A 618 -8.19 -40.21 43.95
N ASP A 619 -9.44 -40.09 44.36
CA ASP A 619 -9.97 -40.56 45.68
C ASP A 619 -9.91 -42.06 45.83
N LYS A 620 -9.74 -42.84 44.77
CA LYS A 620 -9.55 -44.31 44.79
C LYS A 620 -8.05 -44.71 44.80
N GLY A 621 -7.14 -43.76 44.80
CA GLY A 621 -5.73 -44.00 44.82
C GLY A 621 -5.11 -44.28 43.45
N THR A 622 -5.79 -43.95 42.39
CA THR A 622 -5.21 -43.92 41.03
C THR A 622 -4.35 -42.68 40.87
N VAL A 623 -3.13 -42.86 40.36
CA VAL A 623 -2.20 -41.77 40.09
C VAL A 623 -1.84 -41.73 38.60
N LYS A 624 -1.55 -40.53 38.12
CA LYS A 624 -1.18 -40.32 36.72
C LYS A 624 -0.19 -39.18 36.57
N LYS A 625 0.84 -39.41 35.74
CA LYS A 625 1.82 -38.43 35.34
C LYS A 625 1.63 -38.13 33.86
N THR A 626 1.44 -36.85 33.51
CA THR A 626 1.22 -36.41 32.13
C THR A 626 2.14 -35.25 31.81
N ASN A 627 2.75 -35.22 30.62
CA ASN A 627 3.62 -34.10 30.23
C ASN A 627 2.83 -32.81 30.18
N LEU A 628 3.42 -31.71 30.67
CA LEU A 628 2.80 -30.40 30.67
C LEU A 628 2.47 -29.92 29.26
N GLU A 629 3.29 -30.25 28.25
CA GLU A 629 3.06 -29.89 26.85
C GLU A 629 1.73 -30.41 26.29
N ASP A 630 1.26 -31.58 26.75
CA ASP A 630 -0.03 -32.16 26.33
C ASP A 630 -1.22 -31.24 26.65
N PHE A 631 -1.07 -30.33 27.60
CA PHE A 631 -2.09 -29.37 28.01
C PHE A 631 -2.03 -28.04 27.22
N ASN A 632 -1.04 -27.84 26.37
CA ASN A 632 -0.96 -26.64 25.54
C ASN A 632 -2.19 -26.47 24.60
N SER A 633 -2.82 -27.57 24.21
CA SER A 633 -4.05 -27.59 23.41
C SER A 633 -5.31 -27.31 24.23
N ALA A 634 -5.23 -27.14 25.55
CA ALA A 634 -6.39 -26.83 26.39
C ALA A 634 -7.02 -25.49 26.00
N ARG A 635 -8.34 -25.46 25.97
CA ARG A 635 -9.17 -24.28 25.58
C ARG A 635 -10.22 -24.01 26.66
N LYS A 636 -10.95 -22.87 26.52
CA LYS A 636 -12.11 -22.54 27.37
C LYS A 636 -13.18 -23.62 27.43
N VAL A 637 -13.35 -24.40 26.37
CA VAL A 637 -14.37 -25.47 26.27
C VAL A 637 -14.05 -26.68 27.16
N GLY A 638 -12.82 -26.75 27.68
CA GLY A 638 -12.35 -27.86 28.52
C GLY A 638 -11.90 -29.09 27.73
N LEU A 639 -10.95 -29.81 28.29
CA LEU A 639 -10.41 -31.07 27.77
C LEU A 639 -10.38 -32.13 28.89
N ILE A 640 -10.36 -33.40 28.50
CA ILE A 640 -10.13 -34.50 29.44
C ILE A 640 -8.67 -34.47 29.88
N ALA A 641 -8.41 -34.34 31.18
CA ALA A 641 -7.09 -34.43 31.81
C ALA A 641 -6.77 -35.84 32.27
N ILE A 642 -7.77 -36.57 32.78
CA ILE A 642 -7.72 -37.97 33.20
C ILE A 642 -9.08 -38.59 32.97
N THR A 643 -9.10 -39.84 32.47
CA THR A 643 -10.34 -40.60 32.40
C THR A 643 -10.58 -41.28 33.76
N LEU A 644 -11.73 -41.01 34.35
CA LEU A 644 -12.13 -41.52 35.67
C LEU A 644 -13.12 -42.68 35.53
N ASP A 645 -13.07 -43.65 36.47
CA ASP A 645 -14.06 -44.69 36.60
C ASP A 645 -15.36 -44.18 37.20
N GLU A 646 -16.44 -45.02 37.19
CA GLU A 646 -17.71 -44.66 37.84
C GLU A 646 -17.50 -44.40 39.34
N ASN A 647 -17.99 -43.24 39.79
CA ASN A 647 -17.88 -42.75 41.16
C ASN A 647 -16.42 -42.52 41.63
N GLU A 648 -15.51 -42.23 40.70
CA GLU A 648 -14.16 -41.78 41.02
C GLU A 648 -14.03 -40.27 40.79
N GLN A 649 -13.26 -39.58 41.65
CA GLN A 649 -13.04 -38.13 41.56
C GLN A 649 -11.58 -37.81 41.60
N LEU A 650 -11.17 -36.84 40.81
CA LEU A 650 -9.85 -36.23 40.90
C LEU A 650 -9.77 -35.37 42.17
N ILE A 651 -8.79 -35.68 43.06
CA ILE A 651 -8.67 -34.99 44.38
C ILE A 651 -7.51 -34.02 44.40
N GLY A 652 -6.48 -34.16 43.56
CA GLY A 652 -5.33 -33.27 43.52
C GLY A 652 -4.57 -33.33 42.24
N VAL A 653 -4.00 -32.19 41.86
CA VAL A 653 -3.08 -32.04 40.72
C VAL A 653 -1.96 -31.11 41.15
N GLU A 654 -0.72 -31.51 40.89
CA GLU A 654 0.48 -30.74 41.19
C GLU A 654 1.39 -30.70 39.97
N LEU A 655 2.13 -29.60 39.83
CA LEU A 655 3.17 -29.44 38.81
C LEU A 655 4.47 -29.98 39.37
N THR A 656 5.11 -30.93 38.65
CA THR A 656 6.36 -31.55 39.03
C THR A 656 7.43 -31.41 37.96
N ASP A 657 8.70 -31.59 38.36
CA ASP A 657 9.90 -31.41 37.52
C ASP A 657 10.48 -32.75 36.99
N GLY A 658 9.84 -33.87 37.27
CA GLY A 658 10.32 -35.19 36.86
C GLY A 658 11.19 -35.86 37.92
N ASN A 659 11.57 -35.20 38.98
CA ASN A 659 12.45 -35.71 40.04
C ASN A 659 11.87 -35.52 41.44
N SER A 660 10.57 -35.32 41.54
CA SER A 660 9.88 -35.05 42.83
C SER A 660 9.49 -36.33 43.52
N GLU A 661 9.47 -36.32 44.88
CA GLU A 661 8.91 -37.41 45.66
C GLU A 661 7.43 -37.16 45.95
N ILE A 662 6.59 -38.16 45.74
CA ILE A 662 5.16 -38.09 45.95
C ILE A 662 4.77 -38.78 47.24
N ILE A 663 3.98 -38.11 48.05
CA ILE A 663 3.39 -38.69 49.28
C ILE A 663 1.88 -38.73 49.13
N LEU A 664 1.30 -39.89 49.20
CA LEU A 664 -0.15 -40.09 49.28
C LEU A 664 -0.55 -40.56 50.65
N ALA A 665 -1.51 -39.87 51.27
CA ALA A 665 -2.05 -40.23 52.57
C ALA A 665 -3.56 -40.53 52.46
N THR A 666 -3.97 -41.61 53.04
CA THR A 666 -5.40 -42.01 53.05
C THR A 666 -6.12 -41.46 54.27
N ARG A 667 -7.44 -41.40 54.21
CA ARG A 667 -8.33 -40.98 55.31
C ARG A 667 -8.10 -41.84 56.56
N ASN A 668 -7.74 -43.10 56.39
CA ASN A 668 -7.53 -44.06 57.50
C ASN A 668 -6.09 -43.98 58.09
N GLY A 669 -5.28 -42.98 57.76
CA GLY A 669 -3.97 -42.73 58.30
C GLY A 669 -2.85 -43.57 57.70
N ILE A 670 -3.08 -44.26 56.59
CA ILE A 670 -2.01 -44.96 55.86
C ILE A 670 -1.40 -43.96 54.85
N ALA A 671 -0.09 -43.90 54.79
CA ALA A 671 0.65 -43.07 53.84
C ALA A 671 1.70 -43.90 53.10
N ILE A 672 1.92 -43.57 51.81
CA ILE A 672 2.99 -44.11 50.96
C ILE A 672 3.79 -42.94 50.40
N ARG A 673 5.13 -43.13 50.32
CA ARG A 673 6.05 -42.23 49.63
C ARG A 673 6.77 -43.01 48.54
N PHE A 674 6.86 -42.43 47.36
CA PHE A 674 7.52 -43.02 46.19
C PHE A 674 8.08 -41.91 45.30
N ASP A 675 9.05 -42.31 44.43
CA ASP A 675 9.62 -41.39 43.46
C ASP A 675 8.63 -41.23 42.27
N GLU A 676 8.44 -39.99 41.78
CA GLU A 676 7.57 -39.79 40.61
C GLU A 676 8.03 -40.54 39.37
N GLN A 677 9.33 -40.93 39.29
CA GLN A 677 9.87 -41.75 38.22
C GLN A 677 9.29 -43.18 38.19
N ASP A 678 8.78 -43.66 39.30
CA ASP A 678 8.06 -44.94 39.38
C ASP A 678 6.74 -44.93 38.57
N VAL A 679 6.24 -43.72 38.28
CA VAL A 679 5.05 -43.51 37.45
C VAL A 679 5.48 -43.04 36.05
N ARG A 680 5.33 -43.90 35.04
CA ARG A 680 5.64 -43.55 33.65
C ARG A 680 4.75 -42.42 33.14
N PRO A 681 5.25 -41.48 32.31
CA PRO A 681 4.41 -40.51 31.65
C PRO A 681 3.34 -41.16 30.76
N MET A 682 2.12 -40.68 30.84
CA MET A 682 0.97 -41.21 30.11
C MET A 682 0.22 -40.06 29.39
N GLY A 683 -0.38 -40.39 28.26
CA GLY A 683 -1.16 -39.44 27.48
C GLY A 683 -2.40 -38.95 28.28
N ARG A 684 -2.90 -37.77 27.93
CA ARG A 684 -3.96 -37.04 28.65
C ARG A 684 -5.25 -37.87 28.90
N THR A 685 -5.67 -38.70 27.96
CA THR A 685 -6.90 -39.52 28.06
C THR A 685 -6.73 -40.87 28.76
N ALA A 686 -5.55 -41.17 29.30
CA ALA A 686 -5.32 -42.41 30.02
C ALA A 686 -5.99 -42.39 31.40
N HIS A 687 -6.31 -43.56 31.97
CA HIS A 687 -6.89 -43.72 33.33
C HIS A 687 -5.85 -43.48 34.43
N GLY A 688 -4.63 -43.90 34.25
CA GLY A 688 -3.58 -43.85 35.26
C GLY A 688 -3.18 -45.27 35.74
N VAL A 689 -2.41 -45.31 36.83
CA VAL A 689 -1.96 -46.54 37.48
C VAL A 689 -2.29 -46.44 38.99
N ARG A 690 -2.34 -47.58 39.68
CA ARG A 690 -2.57 -47.59 41.12
C ARG A 690 -1.32 -47.04 41.84
N GLY A 691 -1.51 -46.01 42.66
CA GLY A 691 -0.50 -45.35 43.46
C GLY A 691 -0.18 -46.06 44.78
#